data_7b62e4cf50343f12f186371dd95d29a5
#
_entry.id   7b62e4cf50343f12f186371dd95d29a5
#
_cell.length_a   1.000
_cell.length_b   1.000
_cell.length_c   1.000
_cell.angle_alpha   90.00
_cell.angle_beta   90.00
_cell.angle_gamma   90.00
#
_symmetry.space_group_name_H-M   'P 1'
#
loop_
_entity.id
_entity.type
_entity.pdbx_description
1 polymer ?
#
loop_
_entity_poly.entity_id
_entity_poly.type
_entity_poly.pdbx_seq_one_letter_code
_entity_poly.pdbx_strand_id
1 'polypeptide(L)'
;SMEGKRNNRYDVTILINGLPLVQIELKRRGAELKVAFNQVNRYQHESFDAGAGLFQYVQLFIISNGVNTKYFANNKFQSFQQTFYWTDKDNNRLSELCEFAAVFLKPCHIAKMITHYTVITEEGVLKVLRPYQFYATEALVDRVKHSNDNAYIWHTTGSGKTLTSFKASQIIMRLPKVHKVLFVVDRKDLDYQTTREFNAFAKGSVDATANTHNLVKQLNDDSVKLIVTTLQKLNNAIIKEHYLDKIGHLKAKKFVFIFDECHRCQFGEIHQNIKRFFSNAQLFGFTGTPIFAENANNGFGQLKTTRDLFGECLHKYVIVDAIRDENVLRFAVEYVGRYRYKDSANELDIDVEAIDRQELLDSRQRLEKIVDYILAHHAQKTKTPGFTAMLCVSSINTLIDYYELFKVKQAQAERPLKLATIFSYAANEENPQANGLIPEESPDVPSGAKINQNSRDKLDEYINDYNALFGTKYSTHDNQSFYNYYQDIAKRVRSGEIDILLVVNMFLTGFDSPRLNTLYVDKNLKYHGLVQAFSRTNRILNEKKSQGNIVCFRNLKAATDEAIALFSSKNAKETVLLEPYESYVQQFNQATEALLAIAPTVASVDTLPDEKAELAFVTQFRELLRLRNILTTFADFNTDDLALAAQPFEDYKSKYLDIHDKVRKRQAVDKVSILDDVDFELSLIHRDEINVAYILNLLVSLNKLAPQEAKKRQKEIIDLVAGEVQLRSKRALIEAFMQENLPKLQPNDNVIQAFESYWADRKQQAFSELCSDENLIPPALEKLLSHYAFANRLPRDQEIVDALNFKPKILERKPVVQRVAEKIKSFIDTFIEGMGGSV
;
A
#
# COMPACT_ATOMS: atom_id res chain seq x y z
N SER A 1 -33.80 -0.80 -24.48
CA SER A 1 -32.71 0.05 -24.98
C SER A 1 -32.64 1.28 -24.10
N MET A 2 -31.53 1.43 -23.42
CA MET A 2 -31.30 2.65 -22.65
C MET A 2 -30.54 3.64 -23.52
N GLU A 3 -30.87 4.91 -23.43
CA GLU A 3 -30.21 6.02 -24.09
C GLU A 3 -28.78 6.20 -23.54
N GLY A 4 -27.84 5.53 -24.15
CA GLY A 4 -26.43 5.76 -24.08
C GLY A 4 -25.90 5.90 -25.49
N LYS A 5 -24.65 6.22 -25.67
CA LYS A 5 -24.00 6.33 -26.99
C LYS A 5 -24.09 5.05 -27.84
N ARG A 6 -24.47 3.90 -27.25
CA ARG A 6 -24.63 2.57 -27.87
C ARG A 6 -25.79 1.79 -27.22
N ASN A 7 -26.45 0.90 -28.02
CA ASN A 7 -27.40 -0.09 -27.51
C ASN A 7 -26.64 -1.20 -26.75
N ASN A 8 -26.59 -1.13 -25.42
CA ASN A 8 -25.98 -2.15 -24.59
C ASN A 8 -26.97 -3.28 -24.28
N ARG A 9 -26.50 -4.52 -24.30
CA ARG A 9 -27.25 -5.70 -23.90
C ARG A 9 -26.60 -6.26 -22.63
N TYR A 10 -27.39 -6.35 -21.57
CA TYR A 10 -27.01 -6.91 -20.28
C TYR A 10 -27.47 -8.35 -20.17
N ASP A 11 -26.63 -9.26 -19.64
CA ASP A 11 -26.98 -10.67 -19.57
C ASP A 11 -27.98 -10.97 -18.46
N VAL A 12 -27.64 -10.68 -17.19
CA VAL A 12 -28.55 -10.89 -16.05
C VAL A 12 -28.46 -9.73 -15.07
N THR A 13 -29.61 -9.19 -14.66
CA THR A 13 -29.71 -8.15 -13.65
C THR A 13 -30.58 -8.63 -12.49
N ILE A 14 -30.08 -8.58 -11.25
CA ILE A 14 -30.85 -8.89 -10.05
C ILE A 14 -31.50 -7.61 -9.53
N LEU A 15 -32.80 -7.63 -9.43
CA LEU A 15 -33.61 -6.55 -8.90
C LEU A 15 -33.99 -6.86 -7.45
N ILE A 16 -33.79 -5.91 -6.54
CA ILE A 16 -34.30 -5.97 -5.17
C ILE A 16 -35.25 -4.79 -4.98
N ASN A 17 -36.51 -5.11 -4.70
CA ASN A 17 -37.59 -4.10 -4.64
C ASN A 17 -37.70 -3.21 -5.90
N GLY A 18 -37.42 -3.80 -7.08
CA GLY A 18 -37.48 -3.10 -8.36
C GLY A 18 -36.21 -2.30 -8.71
N LEU A 19 -35.20 -2.20 -7.80
CA LEU A 19 -33.93 -1.53 -8.07
C LEU A 19 -32.90 -2.53 -8.58
N PRO A 20 -32.14 -2.25 -9.65
CA PRO A 20 -31.07 -3.08 -10.15
C PRO A 20 -29.84 -2.90 -9.24
N LEU A 21 -29.59 -3.88 -8.37
CA LEU A 21 -28.51 -3.81 -7.39
C LEU A 21 -27.31 -4.71 -7.74
N VAL A 22 -27.50 -5.73 -8.57
CA VAL A 22 -26.44 -6.62 -9.00
C VAL A 22 -26.52 -6.84 -10.51
N GLN A 23 -25.42 -6.68 -11.20
CA GLN A 23 -25.26 -6.97 -12.62
C GLN A 23 -24.34 -8.16 -12.81
N ILE A 24 -24.73 -9.16 -13.60
CA ILE A 24 -23.97 -10.34 -13.93
C ILE A 24 -23.67 -10.33 -15.43
N GLU A 25 -22.42 -10.47 -15.79
CA GLU A 25 -21.95 -10.60 -17.17
C GLU A 25 -21.37 -11.99 -17.40
N LEU A 26 -21.85 -12.67 -18.42
CA LEU A 26 -21.53 -14.06 -18.75
C LEU A 26 -20.73 -14.16 -20.04
N LYS A 27 -19.71 -15.00 -20.04
CA LYS A 27 -18.93 -15.34 -21.22
C LYS A 27 -18.97 -16.84 -21.46
N ARG A 28 -18.70 -17.25 -22.68
CA ARG A 28 -18.59 -18.66 -23.03
C ARG A 28 -17.40 -19.31 -22.31
N ARG A 29 -17.46 -20.60 -22.08
CA ARG A 29 -16.33 -21.40 -21.57
C ARG A 29 -15.09 -21.18 -22.44
N GLY A 30 -13.92 -21.02 -21.80
CA GLY A 30 -12.65 -20.76 -22.48
C GLY A 30 -12.34 -19.28 -22.73
N ALA A 31 -13.30 -18.35 -22.55
CA ALA A 31 -13.00 -16.92 -22.58
C ALA A 31 -12.36 -16.45 -21.27
N GLU A 32 -11.40 -15.52 -21.34
CA GLU A 32 -10.81 -14.90 -20.16
C GLU A 32 -11.86 -14.05 -19.41
N LEU A 33 -11.86 -14.11 -18.06
CA LEU A 33 -12.75 -13.26 -17.24
C LEU A 33 -12.47 -11.77 -17.42
N LYS A 34 -11.23 -11.41 -17.78
CA LYS A 34 -10.82 -10.03 -18.03
C LYS A 34 -11.64 -9.39 -19.17
N VAL A 35 -12.06 -10.17 -20.16
CA VAL A 35 -12.97 -9.73 -21.24
C VAL A 35 -14.32 -9.30 -20.67
N ALA A 36 -14.91 -10.08 -19.75
CA ALA A 36 -16.15 -9.71 -19.08
C ALA A 36 -15.98 -8.46 -18.19
N PHE A 37 -14.86 -8.35 -17.50
CA PHE A 37 -14.52 -7.18 -16.69
C PHE A 37 -14.41 -5.91 -17.55
N ASN A 38 -13.71 -5.96 -18.67
CA ASN A 38 -13.56 -4.82 -19.58
C ASN A 38 -14.92 -4.38 -20.17
N GLN A 39 -15.80 -5.34 -20.47
CA GLN A 39 -17.16 -5.05 -20.91
C GLN A 39 -17.98 -4.34 -19.82
N VAL A 40 -17.90 -4.80 -18.57
CA VAL A 40 -18.55 -4.12 -17.43
C VAL A 40 -18.00 -2.71 -17.23
N ASN A 41 -16.68 -2.51 -17.32
CA ASN A 41 -16.06 -1.18 -17.24
C ASN A 41 -16.57 -0.25 -18.35
N ARG A 42 -16.71 -0.75 -19.57
CA ARG A 42 -17.31 0.03 -20.66
C ARG A 42 -18.75 0.45 -20.32
N TYR A 43 -19.58 -0.46 -19.77
CA TYR A 43 -20.92 -0.12 -19.32
C TYR A 43 -20.95 0.93 -18.22
N GLN A 44 -20.01 0.91 -17.28
CA GLN A 44 -19.90 1.93 -16.23
C GLN A 44 -19.68 3.32 -16.84
N HIS A 45 -18.82 3.45 -17.83
CA HIS A 45 -18.50 4.74 -18.45
C HIS A 45 -19.55 5.22 -19.45
N GLU A 46 -20.23 4.29 -20.15
CA GLU A 46 -21.14 4.65 -21.24
C GLU A 46 -22.60 4.71 -20.81
N SER A 47 -23.03 3.88 -19.84
CA SER A 47 -24.45 3.69 -19.53
C SER A 47 -24.80 3.96 -18.06
N PHE A 48 -23.99 3.51 -17.12
CA PHE A 48 -24.32 3.63 -15.70
C PHE A 48 -24.02 5.01 -15.13
N ASP A 49 -23.15 5.78 -15.78
CA ASP A 49 -22.76 7.15 -15.41
C ASP A 49 -23.56 8.24 -16.17
N ALA A 50 -24.40 7.84 -17.11
CA ALA A 50 -25.16 8.77 -17.98
C ALA A 50 -26.39 9.39 -17.29
N GLY A 51 -26.25 9.76 -16.03
CA GLY A 51 -26.98 10.85 -15.38
C GLY A 51 -28.39 10.58 -14.85
N ALA A 52 -29.22 9.66 -15.32
CA ALA A 52 -30.61 9.54 -14.85
C ALA A 52 -31.21 8.13 -14.90
N GLY A 53 -30.46 7.10 -15.18
CA GLY A 53 -30.96 5.73 -15.32
C GLY A 53 -30.98 4.96 -13.99
N LEU A 54 -31.90 3.97 -13.86
CA LEU A 54 -31.97 3.08 -12.70
C LEU A 54 -30.67 2.26 -12.48
N PHE A 55 -29.86 2.02 -13.51
CA PHE A 55 -28.62 1.23 -13.40
C PHE A 55 -27.51 1.93 -12.60
N GLN A 56 -27.61 3.22 -12.31
CA GLN A 56 -26.73 3.90 -11.35
C GLN A 56 -26.79 3.28 -9.93
N TYR A 57 -27.86 2.54 -9.59
CA TYR A 57 -28.02 1.87 -8.31
C TYR A 57 -27.29 0.51 -8.22
N VAL A 58 -26.73 -0.01 -9.33
CA VAL A 58 -25.95 -1.24 -9.29
C VAL A 58 -24.78 -1.07 -8.33
N GLN A 59 -24.66 -1.97 -7.33
CA GLN A 59 -23.63 -1.95 -6.31
C GLN A 59 -22.59 -3.04 -6.53
N LEU A 60 -22.99 -4.20 -7.05
CA LEU A 60 -22.12 -5.34 -7.25
C LEU A 60 -22.14 -5.80 -8.70
N PHE A 61 -20.98 -6.16 -9.19
CA PHE A 61 -20.80 -6.86 -10.44
C PHE A 61 -20.36 -8.29 -10.20
N ILE A 62 -20.80 -9.19 -11.03
CA ILE A 62 -20.40 -10.59 -11.09
C ILE A 62 -20.03 -10.89 -12.54
N ILE A 63 -18.88 -11.50 -12.73
CA ILE A 63 -18.39 -11.91 -14.05
C ILE A 63 -18.12 -13.42 -14.04
N SER A 64 -18.55 -14.14 -15.08
CA SER A 64 -18.37 -15.59 -15.16
C SER A 64 -18.18 -16.07 -16.58
N ASN A 65 -17.36 -17.11 -16.74
CA ASN A 65 -17.26 -17.91 -17.96
C ASN A 65 -17.76 -19.37 -17.75
N GLY A 66 -18.53 -19.58 -16.68
CA GLY A 66 -19.05 -20.89 -16.28
C GLY A 66 -18.10 -21.69 -15.40
N VAL A 67 -16.78 -21.63 -15.66
CA VAL A 67 -15.72 -22.33 -14.88
C VAL A 67 -15.17 -21.44 -13.78
N ASN A 68 -15.00 -20.15 -14.07
CA ASN A 68 -14.49 -19.16 -13.14
C ASN A 68 -15.54 -18.07 -12.96
N THR A 69 -15.80 -17.69 -11.70
CA THR A 69 -16.75 -16.65 -11.31
C THR A 69 -16.11 -15.73 -10.29
N LYS A 70 -16.10 -14.44 -10.58
CA LYS A 70 -15.58 -13.40 -9.67
C LYS A 70 -16.65 -12.34 -9.42
N TYR A 71 -16.55 -11.64 -8.30
CA TYR A 71 -17.42 -10.51 -7.96
C TYR A 71 -16.59 -9.29 -7.54
N PHE A 72 -17.16 -8.11 -7.65
CA PHE A 72 -16.54 -6.85 -7.29
C PHE A 72 -17.59 -5.74 -7.09
N ALA A 73 -17.20 -4.64 -6.45
CA ALA A 73 -18.06 -3.49 -6.24
C ALA A 73 -18.13 -2.60 -7.49
N ASN A 74 -19.23 -1.86 -7.64
CA ASN A 74 -19.33 -0.81 -8.66
C ASN A 74 -18.46 0.39 -8.28
N ASN A 75 -17.29 0.49 -8.90
CA ASN A 75 -16.26 1.47 -8.60
C ASN A 75 -15.54 1.86 -9.89
N LYS A 76 -15.57 3.17 -10.24
CA LYS A 76 -14.95 3.71 -11.46
C LYS A 76 -13.42 3.52 -11.56
N PHE A 77 -12.76 3.31 -10.43
CA PHE A 77 -11.30 3.16 -10.35
C PHE A 77 -10.86 1.70 -10.19
N GLN A 78 -11.78 0.76 -10.37
CA GLN A 78 -11.50 -0.65 -10.13
C GLN A 78 -10.63 -1.25 -11.23
N SER A 79 -9.59 -1.99 -10.82
CA SER A 79 -8.80 -2.84 -11.68
C SER A 79 -9.29 -4.28 -11.62
N PHE A 80 -8.97 -5.09 -12.63
CA PHE A 80 -9.26 -6.53 -12.62
C PHE A 80 -8.62 -7.25 -11.42
N GLN A 81 -7.49 -6.77 -10.92
CA GLN A 81 -6.83 -7.28 -9.71
C GLN A 81 -7.67 -7.10 -8.42
N GLN A 82 -8.70 -6.26 -8.46
CA GLN A 82 -9.63 -6.04 -7.35
C GLN A 82 -10.93 -6.85 -7.52
N THR A 83 -10.95 -7.85 -8.37
CA THR A 83 -12.05 -8.81 -8.51
C THR A 83 -11.74 -10.07 -7.70
N PHE A 84 -12.76 -10.66 -7.05
CA PHE A 84 -12.55 -11.71 -6.06
C PHE A 84 -13.35 -12.97 -6.40
N TYR A 85 -12.73 -14.14 -6.22
CA TYR A 85 -13.46 -15.39 -6.12
C TYR A 85 -14.21 -15.44 -4.78
N TRP A 86 -15.38 -16.06 -4.75
CA TRP A 86 -15.98 -16.41 -3.47
C TRP A 86 -15.34 -17.71 -2.94
N THR A 87 -15.30 -17.85 -1.60
CA THR A 87 -14.78 -19.05 -0.94
C THR A 87 -15.76 -19.58 0.08
N ASP A 88 -15.52 -20.78 0.58
CA ASP A 88 -16.11 -21.24 1.84
C ASP A 88 -15.36 -20.65 3.07
N LYS A 89 -15.77 -21.02 4.27
CA LYS A 89 -15.16 -20.59 5.54
C LYS A 89 -13.71 -21.06 5.72
N ASP A 90 -13.31 -22.10 5.02
CA ASP A 90 -11.98 -22.72 5.08
C ASP A 90 -11.07 -22.25 3.92
N ASN A 91 -11.48 -21.18 3.23
CA ASN A 91 -10.83 -20.53 2.09
C ASN A 91 -10.75 -21.40 0.82
N ASN A 92 -11.57 -22.42 0.67
CA ASN A 92 -11.67 -23.16 -0.60
C ASN A 92 -12.49 -22.36 -1.62
N ARG A 93 -11.96 -22.18 -2.82
CA ARG A 93 -12.61 -21.39 -3.87
C ARG A 93 -13.87 -22.08 -4.40
N LEU A 94 -14.94 -21.30 -4.54
CA LEU A 94 -16.16 -21.67 -5.26
C LEU A 94 -16.13 -20.96 -6.62
N SER A 95 -15.35 -21.53 -7.55
CA SER A 95 -15.09 -20.89 -8.84
C SER A 95 -16.16 -21.18 -9.87
N GLU A 96 -16.79 -22.36 -9.87
CA GLU A 96 -17.84 -22.70 -10.80
C GLU A 96 -19.10 -21.86 -10.56
N LEU A 97 -19.74 -21.42 -11.64
CA LEU A 97 -20.91 -20.54 -11.58
C LEU A 97 -22.06 -21.09 -10.73
N CYS A 98 -22.34 -22.39 -10.83
CA CYS A 98 -23.45 -23.01 -10.09
C CYS A 98 -23.14 -23.09 -8.59
N GLU A 99 -21.93 -23.46 -8.21
CA GLU A 99 -21.49 -23.50 -6.81
C GLU A 99 -21.48 -22.10 -6.21
N PHE A 100 -20.92 -21.12 -6.93
CA PHE A 100 -20.95 -19.71 -6.54
C PHE A 100 -22.39 -19.22 -6.35
N ALA A 101 -23.26 -19.45 -7.31
CA ALA A 101 -24.65 -18.98 -7.27
C ALA A 101 -25.42 -19.61 -6.10
N ALA A 102 -25.20 -20.90 -5.84
CA ALA A 102 -25.85 -21.61 -4.75
C ALA A 102 -25.51 -21.04 -3.36
N VAL A 103 -24.38 -20.38 -3.20
CA VAL A 103 -23.96 -19.75 -1.93
C VAL A 103 -24.15 -18.25 -1.96
N PHE A 104 -23.56 -17.56 -2.94
CA PHE A 104 -23.47 -16.09 -2.98
C PHE A 104 -24.81 -15.42 -3.33
N LEU A 105 -25.59 -16.01 -4.26
CA LEU A 105 -26.86 -15.42 -4.72
C LEU A 105 -28.07 -15.79 -3.86
N LYS A 106 -27.89 -16.47 -2.73
CA LYS A 106 -29.00 -16.66 -1.78
C LYS A 106 -29.54 -15.28 -1.36
N PRO A 107 -30.87 -15.08 -1.35
CA PRO A 107 -31.47 -13.77 -1.07
C PRO A 107 -30.97 -13.11 0.23
N CYS A 108 -30.87 -13.88 1.33
CA CYS A 108 -30.36 -13.36 2.58
C CYS A 108 -28.88 -13.02 2.52
N HIS A 109 -28.06 -13.78 1.77
CA HIS A 109 -26.64 -13.53 1.63
C HIS A 109 -26.37 -12.28 0.79
N ILE A 110 -26.97 -12.17 -0.39
CA ILE A 110 -26.79 -11.01 -1.25
C ILE A 110 -27.31 -9.71 -0.58
N ALA A 111 -28.42 -9.80 0.15
CA ALA A 111 -28.92 -8.67 0.93
C ALA A 111 -27.92 -8.23 2.01
N LYS A 112 -27.32 -9.17 2.74
CA LYS A 112 -26.24 -8.88 3.70
C LYS A 112 -25.03 -8.24 3.03
N MET A 113 -24.58 -8.78 1.89
CA MET A 113 -23.44 -8.24 1.14
C MET A 113 -23.66 -6.77 0.79
N ILE A 114 -24.84 -6.43 0.30
CA ILE A 114 -25.20 -5.06 -0.10
C ILE A 114 -25.34 -4.13 1.11
N THR A 115 -26.03 -4.56 2.17
CA THR A 115 -26.41 -3.68 3.28
C THR A 115 -25.38 -3.59 4.40
N HIS A 116 -24.61 -4.67 4.63
CA HIS A 116 -23.68 -4.77 5.77
C HIS A 116 -22.21 -4.87 5.35
N TYR A 117 -21.91 -5.48 4.21
CA TYR A 117 -20.54 -5.83 3.81
C TYR A 117 -19.99 -5.03 2.64
N THR A 118 -20.66 -3.92 2.31
CA THR A 118 -20.11 -2.84 1.50
C THR A 118 -19.64 -1.68 2.39
N VAL A 119 -18.70 -0.91 1.89
CA VAL A 119 -18.16 0.31 2.52
C VAL A 119 -18.03 1.37 1.45
N ILE A 120 -18.57 2.57 1.71
CA ILE A 120 -18.34 3.75 0.88
C ILE A 120 -17.23 4.55 1.54
N THR A 121 -16.11 4.75 0.82
CA THR A 121 -14.99 5.56 1.33
C THR A 121 -15.33 7.05 1.34
N GLU A 122 -14.52 7.86 2.03
CA GLU A 122 -14.65 9.33 2.04
C GLU A 122 -14.61 9.93 0.62
N GLU A 123 -13.90 9.28 -0.30
CA GLU A 123 -13.79 9.66 -1.72
C GLU A 123 -15.01 9.22 -2.55
N GLY A 124 -16.03 8.66 -1.91
CA GLY A 124 -17.24 8.16 -2.59
C GLY A 124 -17.04 6.84 -3.34
N VAL A 125 -15.97 6.10 -3.04
CA VAL A 125 -15.64 4.82 -3.67
C VAL A 125 -16.30 3.67 -2.92
N LEU A 126 -17.13 2.90 -3.63
CA LEU A 126 -17.76 1.69 -3.07
C LEU A 126 -16.74 0.54 -3.05
N LYS A 127 -16.60 -0.11 -1.89
CA LYS A 127 -15.80 -1.34 -1.68
C LYS A 127 -16.69 -2.44 -1.14
N VAL A 128 -16.43 -3.68 -1.51
CA VAL A 128 -17.10 -4.87 -0.98
C VAL A 128 -16.09 -5.74 -0.25
N LEU A 129 -16.48 -6.37 0.86
CA LEU A 129 -15.62 -7.26 1.61
C LEU A 129 -15.29 -8.51 0.79
N ARG A 130 -14.05 -9.00 0.97
CA ARG A 130 -13.59 -10.28 0.46
C ARG A 130 -14.14 -11.43 1.31
N PRO A 131 -14.18 -12.69 0.81
CA PRO A 131 -14.81 -13.79 1.54
C PRO A 131 -14.24 -14.00 2.94
N TYR A 132 -12.91 -14.07 3.10
CA TYR A 132 -12.28 -14.26 4.40
C TYR A 132 -12.56 -13.09 5.38
N GLN A 133 -12.72 -11.86 4.87
CA GLN A 133 -13.12 -10.71 5.68
C GLN A 133 -14.57 -10.84 6.15
N PHE A 134 -15.45 -11.33 5.27
CA PHE A 134 -16.84 -11.63 5.58
C PHE A 134 -16.92 -12.69 6.69
N TYR A 135 -16.28 -13.85 6.50
CA TYR A 135 -16.33 -14.94 7.49
C TYR A 135 -15.69 -14.56 8.82
N ALA A 136 -14.57 -13.87 8.83
CA ALA A 136 -13.95 -13.34 10.05
C ALA A 136 -14.87 -12.37 10.78
N THR A 137 -15.53 -11.46 10.06
CA THR A 137 -16.48 -10.50 10.66
C THR A 137 -17.70 -11.22 11.23
N GLU A 138 -18.31 -12.16 10.48
CA GLU A 138 -19.45 -12.96 10.96
C GLU A 138 -19.07 -13.78 12.22
N ALA A 139 -17.89 -14.42 12.24
CA ALA A 139 -17.42 -15.18 13.39
C ALA A 139 -17.21 -14.32 14.65
N LEU A 140 -16.67 -13.10 14.48
CA LEU A 140 -16.53 -12.14 15.58
C LEU A 140 -17.89 -11.67 16.11
N VAL A 141 -18.80 -11.29 15.21
CA VAL A 141 -20.16 -10.85 15.58
C VAL A 141 -20.93 -11.96 16.28
N ASP A 142 -20.81 -13.19 15.78
CA ASP A 142 -21.43 -14.37 16.38
C ASP A 142 -20.88 -14.65 17.78
N ARG A 143 -19.55 -14.58 17.96
CA ARG A 143 -18.89 -14.73 19.27
C ARG A 143 -19.39 -13.68 20.27
N VAL A 144 -19.56 -12.41 19.89
CA VAL A 144 -20.07 -11.35 20.76
C VAL A 144 -21.54 -11.59 21.15
N LYS A 145 -22.36 -12.15 20.22
CA LYS A 145 -23.77 -12.42 20.46
C LYS A 145 -24.01 -13.57 21.43
N HIS A 146 -23.23 -14.65 21.29
CA HIS A 146 -23.53 -15.94 21.91
C HIS A 146 -22.54 -16.38 23.00
N SER A 147 -21.38 -15.68 23.13
CA SER A 147 -20.38 -15.99 24.16
C SER A 147 -19.75 -14.71 24.71
N ASN A 148 -19.13 -14.85 25.90
CA ASN A 148 -18.24 -13.82 26.47
C ASN A 148 -16.74 -14.19 26.33
N ASP A 149 -16.44 -15.31 25.68
CA ASP A 149 -15.06 -15.76 25.50
C ASP A 149 -14.31 -14.85 24.54
N ASN A 150 -13.05 -14.64 24.84
CA ASN A 150 -12.12 -13.95 23.96
C ASN A 150 -11.83 -14.80 22.73
N ALA A 151 -11.28 -14.16 21.67
CA ALA A 151 -10.85 -14.87 20.48
C ALA A 151 -9.83 -14.05 19.68
N TYR A 152 -9.24 -14.66 18.67
CA TYR A 152 -8.39 -13.91 17.73
C TYR A 152 -8.65 -14.31 16.28
N ILE A 153 -8.23 -13.43 15.38
CA ILE A 153 -8.24 -13.59 13.92
C ILE A 153 -6.79 -13.65 13.45
N TRP A 154 -6.46 -14.69 12.71
CA TRP A 154 -5.16 -14.84 12.08
C TRP A 154 -5.26 -14.52 10.59
N HIS A 155 -5.03 -13.27 10.23
CA HIS A 155 -4.97 -12.80 8.84
C HIS A 155 -3.60 -12.23 8.52
N THR A 156 -2.97 -12.76 7.46
CA THR A 156 -1.62 -12.35 7.06
C THR A 156 -1.51 -10.85 6.84
N THR A 157 -0.29 -10.34 6.88
CA THR A 157 0.00 -8.94 6.54
C THR A 157 -0.42 -8.69 5.08
N GLY A 158 -1.12 -7.59 4.84
CA GLY A 158 -1.61 -7.24 3.50
C GLY A 158 -3.01 -7.73 3.15
N SER A 159 -3.63 -8.52 4.03
CA SER A 159 -4.99 -9.02 3.82
C SER A 159 -6.09 -7.97 4.04
N GLY A 160 -5.77 -6.74 4.46
CA GLY A 160 -6.77 -5.71 4.79
C GLY A 160 -7.43 -5.92 6.15
N LYS A 161 -6.65 -6.33 7.17
CA LYS A 161 -7.09 -6.46 8.57
C LYS A 161 -7.85 -5.24 9.06
N THR A 162 -7.37 -4.03 8.72
CA THR A 162 -8.00 -2.77 9.12
C THR A 162 -9.43 -2.63 8.62
N LEU A 163 -9.72 -3.00 7.36
CA LEU A 163 -11.08 -2.99 6.85
C LEU A 163 -11.97 -4.04 7.54
N THR A 164 -11.43 -5.24 7.80
CA THR A 164 -12.16 -6.31 8.51
C THR A 164 -12.52 -5.88 9.93
N SER A 165 -11.54 -5.36 10.68
CA SER A 165 -11.73 -4.92 12.07
C SER A 165 -12.64 -3.69 12.17
N PHE A 166 -12.53 -2.74 11.23
CA PHE A 166 -13.45 -1.61 11.11
C PHE A 166 -14.89 -2.09 10.91
N LYS A 167 -15.11 -3.00 9.97
CA LYS A 167 -16.45 -3.51 9.67
C LYS A 167 -17.04 -4.31 10.83
N ALA A 168 -16.22 -5.15 11.46
CA ALA A 168 -16.60 -5.84 12.68
C ALA A 168 -16.99 -4.85 13.80
N SER A 169 -16.18 -3.81 14.02
CA SER A 169 -16.46 -2.75 15.00
C SER A 169 -17.78 -2.04 14.72
N GLN A 170 -18.06 -1.69 13.44
CA GLN A 170 -19.30 -1.04 13.02
C GLN A 170 -20.55 -1.89 13.31
N ILE A 171 -20.45 -3.20 13.12
CA ILE A 171 -21.59 -4.11 13.36
C ILE A 171 -21.73 -4.35 14.86
N ILE A 172 -20.62 -4.61 15.57
CA ILE A 172 -20.62 -4.93 17.00
C ILE A 172 -21.13 -3.75 17.85
N MET A 173 -20.74 -2.50 17.52
CA MET A 173 -21.19 -1.32 18.29
C MET A 173 -22.70 -1.06 18.20
N ARG A 174 -23.38 -1.66 17.22
CA ARG A 174 -24.86 -1.59 17.06
C ARG A 174 -25.61 -2.67 17.84
N LEU A 175 -24.90 -3.65 18.43
CA LEU A 175 -25.52 -4.70 19.20
C LEU A 175 -26.05 -4.14 20.54
N PRO A 176 -27.29 -4.41 20.93
CA PRO A 176 -27.93 -3.79 22.12
C PRO A 176 -27.18 -4.04 23.43
N LYS A 177 -26.51 -5.20 23.53
CA LYS A 177 -25.74 -5.59 24.74
C LYS A 177 -24.40 -4.88 24.86
N VAL A 178 -23.87 -4.28 23.77
CA VAL A 178 -22.53 -3.67 23.74
C VAL A 178 -22.64 -2.20 24.09
N HIS A 179 -21.92 -1.79 25.14
CA HIS A 179 -21.86 -0.38 25.54
C HIS A 179 -20.96 0.41 24.61
N LYS A 180 -19.71 -0.03 24.43
CA LYS A 180 -18.72 0.59 23.51
C LYS A 180 -17.78 -0.46 22.92
N VAL A 181 -17.24 -0.11 21.76
CA VAL A 181 -16.12 -0.84 21.13
C VAL A 181 -14.87 0.05 21.20
N LEU A 182 -13.78 -0.51 21.72
CA LEU A 182 -12.45 0.15 21.72
C LEU A 182 -11.55 -0.58 20.74
N PHE A 183 -11.06 0.15 19.75
CA PHE A 183 -9.99 -0.31 18.89
C PHE A 183 -8.67 0.14 19.48
N VAL A 184 -7.86 -0.83 19.88
CA VAL A 184 -6.61 -0.59 20.62
C VAL A 184 -5.42 -0.89 19.72
N VAL A 185 -4.61 0.10 19.48
CA VAL A 185 -3.35 -0.01 18.74
C VAL A 185 -2.17 0.12 19.69
N ASP A 186 -1.05 -0.42 19.27
CA ASP A 186 0.15 -0.44 20.09
C ASP A 186 0.83 0.94 20.17
N ARG A 187 0.94 1.66 19.05
CA ARG A 187 1.70 2.91 18.94
C ARG A 187 0.83 4.11 18.58
N LYS A 188 1.33 5.33 18.87
CA LYS A 188 0.69 6.59 18.48
C LYS A 188 0.62 6.79 16.97
N ASP A 189 1.64 6.39 16.23
CA ASP A 189 1.68 6.45 14.78
C ASP A 189 0.65 5.51 14.16
N LEU A 190 0.44 4.30 14.75
CA LEU A 190 -0.62 3.38 14.34
C LEU A 190 -2.01 3.89 14.74
N ASP A 191 -2.15 4.55 15.90
CA ASP A 191 -3.39 5.22 16.32
C ASP A 191 -3.85 6.22 15.24
N TYR A 192 -2.91 7.03 14.78
CA TYR A 192 -3.15 8.01 13.73
C TYR A 192 -3.47 7.35 12.36
N GLN A 193 -2.66 6.38 11.94
CA GLN A 193 -2.89 5.67 10.67
C GLN A 193 -4.24 4.94 10.68
N THR A 194 -4.56 4.25 11.78
CA THR A 194 -5.83 3.53 11.95
C THR A 194 -7.02 4.50 11.95
N THR A 195 -6.89 5.62 12.65
CA THR A 195 -7.93 6.67 12.65
C THR A 195 -8.15 7.23 11.24
N ARG A 196 -7.07 7.48 10.51
CA ARG A 196 -7.14 7.93 9.11
C ARG A 196 -7.82 6.89 8.22
N GLU A 197 -7.44 5.61 8.33
CA GLU A 197 -8.04 4.53 7.56
C GLU A 197 -9.52 4.33 7.92
N PHE A 198 -9.89 4.40 9.21
CA PHE A 198 -11.28 4.30 9.65
C PHE A 198 -12.12 5.47 9.15
N ASN A 199 -11.58 6.69 9.20
CA ASN A 199 -12.26 7.88 8.67
C ASN A 199 -12.33 7.83 7.13
N ALA A 200 -11.35 7.23 6.45
CA ALA A 200 -11.42 7.00 5.01
C ALA A 200 -12.51 5.97 4.62
N PHE A 201 -12.82 5.01 5.50
CA PHE A 201 -13.94 4.07 5.28
C PHE A 201 -15.30 4.65 5.65
N ALA A 202 -15.37 5.59 6.60
CA ALA A 202 -16.59 6.31 6.94
C ALA A 202 -16.23 7.64 7.60
N LYS A 203 -16.46 8.74 6.92
CA LYS A 203 -16.11 10.09 7.35
C LYS A 203 -16.62 10.40 8.75
N GLY A 204 -15.72 10.80 9.65
CA GLY A 204 -16.05 11.15 11.03
C GLY A 204 -16.49 9.97 11.89
N SER A 205 -16.19 8.73 11.49
CA SER A 205 -16.54 7.52 12.24
C SER A 205 -15.78 7.40 13.57
N VAL A 206 -14.61 8.01 13.65
CA VAL A 206 -13.74 7.92 14.82
C VAL A 206 -13.01 9.24 15.05
N ASP A 207 -13.00 9.70 16.30
CA ASP A 207 -12.11 10.74 16.76
C ASP A 207 -10.90 10.12 17.46
N ALA A 208 -9.69 10.43 16.98
CA ALA A 208 -8.47 9.99 17.63
C ALA A 208 -8.38 10.56 19.06
N THR A 209 -7.92 9.73 19.98
CA THR A 209 -7.64 10.18 21.35
C THR A 209 -6.30 10.93 21.39
N ALA A 210 -6.28 12.26 21.35
CA ALA A 210 -5.04 13.03 21.39
C ALA A 210 -4.24 12.75 22.69
N ASN A 211 -4.95 12.60 23.83
CA ASN A 211 -4.34 12.31 25.14
C ASN A 211 -5.29 11.48 26.02
N THR A 212 -4.82 11.05 27.19
CA THR A 212 -5.62 10.26 28.16
C THR A 212 -6.87 11.01 28.63
N HIS A 213 -6.82 12.32 28.75
CA HIS A 213 -7.98 13.13 29.15
C HIS A 213 -9.11 13.05 28.12
N ASN A 214 -8.77 13.15 26.83
CA ASN A 214 -9.75 13.00 25.74
C ASN A 214 -10.34 11.59 25.69
N LEU A 215 -9.52 10.55 25.94
CA LEU A 215 -10.01 9.17 26.05
C LEU A 215 -11.06 9.05 27.17
N VAL A 216 -10.76 9.61 28.37
CA VAL A 216 -11.69 9.59 29.50
C VAL A 216 -12.99 10.33 29.19
N LYS A 217 -12.91 11.48 28.48
CA LYS A 217 -14.08 12.21 28.02
C LYS A 217 -14.93 11.36 27.05
N GLN A 218 -14.30 10.72 26.05
CA GLN A 218 -15.00 9.86 25.08
C GLN A 218 -15.59 8.59 25.74
N LEU A 219 -14.93 8.02 26.74
CA LEU A 219 -15.45 6.89 27.50
C LEU A 219 -16.75 7.23 28.22
N ASN A 220 -16.89 8.46 28.71
CA ASN A 220 -18.08 8.96 29.43
C ASN A 220 -19.18 9.50 28.50
N ASP A 221 -18.89 9.72 27.23
CA ASP A 221 -19.85 10.24 26.26
C ASP A 221 -20.63 9.08 25.62
N ASP A 222 -21.89 8.90 25.98
CA ASP A 222 -22.76 7.82 25.47
C ASP A 222 -23.02 7.90 23.96
N SER A 223 -22.80 9.05 23.34
CA SER A 223 -22.94 9.23 21.88
C SER A 223 -21.79 8.58 21.12
N VAL A 224 -20.60 8.47 21.73
CA VAL A 224 -19.41 7.86 21.14
C VAL A 224 -19.41 6.36 21.40
N LYS A 225 -19.70 5.58 20.37
CA LYS A 225 -19.77 4.10 20.48
C LYS A 225 -18.48 3.38 20.06
N LEU A 226 -17.68 3.98 19.18
CA LEU A 226 -16.39 3.46 18.71
C LEU A 226 -15.28 4.45 19.06
N ILE A 227 -14.26 3.95 19.73
CA ILE A 227 -13.10 4.74 20.17
C ILE A 227 -11.84 4.05 19.65
N VAL A 228 -10.94 4.81 19.01
CA VAL A 228 -9.57 4.35 18.69
C VAL A 228 -8.61 4.96 19.71
N THR A 229 -7.75 4.13 20.28
CA THR A 229 -6.80 4.56 21.31
C THR A 229 -5.55 3.70 21.34
N THR A 230 -4.50 4.18 22.02
CA THR A 230 -3.32 3.36 22.26
C THR A 230 -3.42 2.58 23.57
N LEU A 231 -2.68 1.48 23.63
CA LEU A 231 -2.57 0.64 24.81
C LEU A 231 -2.11 1.44 26.04
N GLN A 232 -1.14 2.34 25.89
CA GLN A 232 -0.61 3.19 26.97
C GLN A 232 -1.63 4.20 27.49
N LYS A 233 -2.39 4.87 26.59
CA LYS A 233 -3.45 5.80 27.01
C LYS A 233 -4.54 5.08 27.79
N LEU A 234 -4.94 3.87 27.32
CA LEU A 234 -5.93 3.05 28.00
C LEU A 234 -5.43 2.63 29.40
N ASN A 235 -4.18 2.15 29.51
CA ASN A 235 -3.58 1.77 30.78
C ASN A 235 -3.51 2.96 31.77
N ASN A 236 -3.08 4.14 31.28
CA ASN A 236 -3.07 5.36 32.09
C ASN A 236 -4.47 5.76 32.60
N ALA A 237 -5.50 5.57 31.78
CA ALA A 237 -6.88 5.90 32.16
C ALA A 237 -7.41 5.00 33.29
N ILE A 238 -6.99 3.72 33.31
CA ILE A 238 -7.48 2.71 34.27
C ILE A 238 -6.59 2.51 35.50
N ILE A 239 -5.42 3.18 35.57
CA ILE A 239 -4.52 3.08 36.74
C ILE A 239 -4.49 4.37 37.57
N LYS A 240 -4.50 5.54 36.90
CA LYS A 240 -4.35 6.83 37.59
C LYS A 240 -5.63 7.18 38.37
N GLU A 241 -5.50 7.41 39.68
CA GLU A 241 -6.62 7.64 40.59
C GLU A 241 -7.59 8.71 40.12
N HIS A 242 -7.08 9.86 39.68
CA HIS A 242 -7.92 10.99 39.23
C HIS A 242 -8.77 10.71 37.97
N TYR A 243 -8.47 9.61 37.26
CA TYR A 243 -9.30 9.12 36.15
C TYR A 243 -10.23 8.01 36.61
N LEU A 244 -9.81 7.17 37.57
CA LEU A 244 -10.60 6.07 38.10
C LEU A 244 -11.96 6.54 38.65
N ASP A 245 -11.98 7.66 39.37
CA ASP A 245 -13.22 8.22 39.88
C ASP A 245 -14.20 8.60 38.77
N LYS A 246 -13.66 9.06 37.64
CA LYS A 246 -14.48 9.48 36.49
C LYS A 246 -15.07 8.33 35.68
N ILE A 247 -14.40 7.18 35.61
CA ILE A 247 -14.81 6.02 34.79
C ILE A 247 -15.24 4.81 35.60
N GLY A 248 -15.22 4.89 36.96
CA GLY A 248 -15.53 3.76 37.81
C GLY A 248 -16.91 3.12 37.57
N HIS A 249 -17.91 3.92 37.18
CA HIS A 249 -19.26 3.46 36.85
C HIS A 249 -19.33 2.59 35.57
N LEU A 250 -18.25 2.59 34.77
CA LEU A 250 -18.17 1.81 33.53
C LEU A 250 -17.71 0.36 33.74
N LYS A 251 -17.20 0.00 34.92
CA LYS A 251 -16.58 -1.30 35.24
C LYS A 251 -17.42 -2.51 34.84
N ALA A 252 -18.74 -2.45 35.07
CA ALA A 252 -19.65 -3.57 34.82
C ALA A 252 -20.28 -3.55 33.41
N LYS A 253 -20.08 -2.45 32.64
CA LYS A 253 -20.64 -2.35 31.30
C LYS A 253 -19.92 -3.28 30.30
N LYS A 254 -20.67 -3.75 29.30
CA LYS A 254 -20.08 -4.62 28.23
C LYS A 254 -19.22 -3.79 27.29
N PHE A 255 -17.91 -3.98 27.38
CA PHE A 255 -16.93 -3.42 26.47
C PHE A 255 -16.37 -4.52 25.55
N VAL A 256 -16.21 -4.19 24.28
CA VAL A 256 -15.51 -5.03 23.32
C VAL A 256 -14.23 -4.33 22.93
N PHE A 257 -13.11 -5.00 23.13
CA PHE A 257 -11.79 -4.52 22.77
C PHE A 257 -11.29 -5.27 21.56
N ILE A 258 -10.83 -4.56 20.54
CA ILE A 258 -10.21 -5.12 19.34
C ILE A 258 -8.77 -4.62 19.31
N PHE A 259 -7.82 -5.55 19.40
CA PHE A 259 -6.39 -5.27 19.38
C PHE A 259 -5.81 -5.55 18.00
N ASP A 260 -5.24 -4.52 17.37
CA ASP A 260 -4.48 -4.72 16.13
C ASP A 260 -3.04 -5.14 16.44
N GLU A 261 -2.45 -5.94 15.54
CA GLU A 261 -1.12 -6.54 15.67
C GLU A 261 -0.88 -7.12 17.08
N CYS A 262 -1.85 -7.89 17.57
CA CYS A 262 -1.91 -8.36 18.96
C CYS A 262 -0.73 -9.23 19.41
N HIS A 263 0.08 -9.75 18.47
CA HIS A 263 1.33 -10.45 18.77
C HIS A 263 2.39 -9.55 19.42
N ARG A 264 2.32 -8.23 19.20
CA ARG A 264 3.22 -7.24 19.79
C ARG A 264 2.90 -6.92 21.22
N CYS A 265 1.64 -7.03 21.55
CA CYS A 265 1.17 -6.78 22.89
C CYS A 265 1.66 -7.91 23.80
N GLN A 266 2.91 -7.87 24.23
CA GLN A 266 3.39 -8.72 25.32
C GLN A 266 2.71 -8.27 26.62
N PHE A 267 1.47 -8.70 26.75
CA PHE A 267 0.51 -8.32 27.77
C PHE A 267 0.80 -8.94 29.11
N GLY A 268 1.90 -8.59 29.75
CA GLY A 268 2.02 -8.94 31.15
C GLY A 268 0.96 -8.22 31.99
N GLU A 269 1.28 -7.03 32.38
CA GLU A 269 0.55 -6.25 33.38
C GLU A 269 -0.67 -5.50 32.81
N ILE A 270 -0.54 -4.90 31.61
CA ILE A 270 -1.61 -4.06 31.03
C ILE A 270 -2.87 -4.87 30.72
N HIS A 271 -2.73 -6.05 30.15
CA HIS A 271 -3.86 -6.94 29.87
C HIS A 271 -4.59 -7.35 31.16
N GLN A 272 -3.83 -7.65 32.22
CA GLN A 272 -4.40 -7.94 33.53
C GLN A 272 -5.14 -6.73 34.11
N ASN A 273 -4.59 -5.53 33.95
CA ASN A 273 -5.21 -4.29 34.40
C ASN A 273 -6.54 -4.03 33.67
N ILE A 274 -6.58 -4.23 32.35
CA ILE A 274 -7.81 -4.11 31.55
C ILE A 274 -8.88 -5.09 32.04
N LYS A 275 -8.53 -6.37 32.21
CA LYS A 275 -9.47 -7.40 32.69
C LYS A 275 -9.92 -7.17 34.14
N ARG A 276 -9.00 -6.65 34.97
CA ARG A 276 -9.32 -6.32 36.38
C ARG A 276 -10.25 -5.13 36.48
N PHE A 277 -10.07 -4.13 35.63
CA PHE A 277 -10.92 -2.93 35.66
C PHE A 277 -12.28 -3.18 34.98
N PHE A 278 -12.32 -3.70 33.77
CA PHE A 278 -13.55 -3.97 33.04
C PHE A 278 -14.00 -5.43 33.25
N SER A 279 -14.84 -5.67 34.24
CA SER A 279 -15.29 -7.02 34.61
C SER A 279 -16.11 -7.74 33.52
N ASN A 280 -16.72 -6.98 32.59
CA ASN A 280 -17.47 -7.50 31.45
C ASN A 280 -16.81 -7.12 30.10
N ALA A 281 -15.49 -7.25 30.05
CA ALA A 281 -14.71 -7.02 28.84
C ALA A 281 -14.64 -8.30 27.99
N GLN A 282 -14.74 -8.15 26.68
CA GLN A 282 -14.45 -9.20 25.71
C GLN A 282 -13.33 -8.71 24.78
N LEU A 283 -12.30 -9.54 24.61
CA LEU A 283 -11.06 -9.15 23.94
C LEU A 283 -10.89 -9.95 22.65
N PHE A 284 -10.66 -9.24 21.56
CA PHE A 284 -10.36 -9.81 20.25
C PHE A 284 -9.02 -9.35 19.74
N GLY A 285 -8.19 -10.30 19.29
CA GLY A 285 -6.88 -10.00 18.69
C GLY A 285 -6.90 -10.16 17.18
N PHE A 286 -6.27 -9.22 16.45
CA PHE A 286 -5.94 -9.37 15.04
C PHE A 286 -4.44 -9.47 14.89
N THR A 287 -3.96 -10.46 14.14
CA THR A 287 -2.53 -10.62 13.87
C THR A 287 -2.27 -11.34 12.55
N GLY A 288 -1.17 -11.00 11.88
CA GLY A 288 -0.64 -11.74 10.73
C GLY A 288 0.32 -12.85 11.13
N THR A 289 0.87 -12.75 12.33
CA THR A 289 1.94 -13.62 12.84
C THR A 289 1.70 -13.95 14.32
N PRO A 290 0.80 -14.90 14.63
CA PRO A 290 0.53 -15.31 15.99
C PRO A 290 1.79 -15.77 16.73
N ILE A 291 1.82 -15.60 18.04
CA ILE A 291 2.85 -16.19 18.91
C ILE A 291 2.44 -17.61 19.25
N PHE A 292 3.27 -18.56 18.85
CA PHE A 292 3.21 -19.98 19.18
C PHE A 292 4.30 -20.32 20.21
N ALA A 293 4.37 -21.56 20.66
CA ALA A 293 5.41 -21.99 21.58
C ALA A 293 6.82 -21.85 20.99
N GLU A 294 6.96 -22.08 19.68
CA GLU A 294 8.22 -22.05 18.93
C GLU A 294 8.83 -20.64 18.78
N ASN A 295 7.99 -19.62 18.73
CA ASN A 295 8.43 -18.23 18.56
C ASN A 295 8.11 -17.33 19.76
N ALA A 296 7.72 -17.92 20.91
CA ALA A 296 7.50 -17.20 22.15
C ALA A 296 8.83 -16.83 22.83
N ASN A 297 8.87 -15.68 23.49
CA ASN A 297 10.08 -15.18 24.15
C ASN A 297 10.12 -15.56 25.63
N ASN A 298 11.28 -16.00 26.13
CA ASN A 298 11.48 -16.44 27.52
C ASN A 298 11.66 -15.30 28.55
N GLY A 299 11.48 -14.03 28.13
CA GLY A 299 11.91 -12.85 28.89
C GLY A 299 11.18 -12.56 30.23
N PHE A 300 10.04 -13.20 30.54
CA PHE A 300 9.25 -12.93 31.76
C PHE A 300 8.67 -14.19 32.43
N GLY A 301 9.41 -15.27 32.49
CA GLY A 301 9.10 -16.41 33.39
C GLY A 301 7.95 -17.33 32.97
N GLN A 302 7.12 -17.01 32.02
CA GLN A 302 6.12 -17.90 31.39
C GLN A 302 5.96 -17.57 29.91
N LEU A 303 6.13 -18.57 29.06
CA LEU A 303 5.83 -18.52 27.64
C LEU A 303 4.33 -18.30 27.45
N LYS A 304 3.92 -17.12 26.99
CA LYS A 304 2.51 -16.85 26.66
C LYS A 304 2.33 -16.80 25.16
N THR A 305 1.48 -17.69 24.65
CA THR A 305 1.08 -17.72 23.25
C THR A 305 -0.10 -16.77 22.98
N THR A 306 -0.36 -16.48 21.71
CA THR A 306 -1.58 -15.73 21.35
C THR A 306 -2.85 -16.43 21.82
N ARG A 307 -2.85 -17.77 21.81
CA ARG A 307 -3.96 -18.58 22.33
C ARG A 307 -4.17 -18.43 23.84
N ASP A 308 -3.10 -18.33 24.62
CA ASP A 308 -3.22 -18.16 26.09
C ASP A 308 -3.86 -16.82 26.46
N LEU A 309 -3.66 -15.80 25.63
CA LEU A 309 -4.18 -14.45 25.86
C LEU A 309 -5.60 -14.26 25.34
N PHE A 310 -5.87 -14.75 24.13
CA PHE A 310 -7.10 -14.50 23.40
C PHE A 310 -7.99 -15.74 23.21
N GLY A 311 -7.52 -16.95 23.54
CA GLY A 311 -8.31 -18.16 23.36
C GLY A 311 -8.30 -18.70 21.94
N GLU A 312 -9.48 -18.96 21.37
CA GLU A 312 -9.66 -19.62 20.08
C GLU A 312 -9.37 -18.72 18.88
N CYS A 313 -8.76 -19.30 17.83
CA CYS A 313 -8.66 -18.68 16.51
C CYS A 313 -9.98 -18.90 15.75
N LEU A 314 -10.74 -17.82 15.52
CA LEU A 314 -12.06 -17.91 14.87
C LEU A 314 -11.97 -18.02 13.34
N HIS A 315 -10.96 -17.43 12.75
CA HIS A 315 -10.73 -17.48 11.30
C HIS A 315 -9.27 -17.35 10.98
N LYS A 316 -8.85 -18.08 9.94
CA LYS A 316 -7.45 -18.16 9.50
C LYS A 316 -7.36 -17.86 8.01
N TYR A 317 -6.51 -16.90 7.66
CA TYR A 317 -6.17 -16.55 6.27
C TYR A 317 -4.69 -16.22 6.20
N VAL A 318 -3.90 -17.21 5.77
CA VAL A 318 -2.44 -17.13 5.80
C VAL A 318 -1.85 -16.62 4.48
N ILE A 319 -0.53 -16.44 4.45
CA ILE A 319 0.14 -15.86 3.28
C ILE A 319 -0.04 -16.70 2.00
N VAL A 320 -0.13 -18.03 2.13
CA VAL A 320 -0.41 -18.93 0.99
C VAL A 320 -1.79 -18.66 0.39
N ASP A 321 -2.81 -18.48 1.23
CA ASP A 321 -4.15 -18.13 0.78
C ASP A 321 -4.14 -16.78 0.07
N ALA A 322 -3.43 -15.80 0.64
CA ALA A 322 -3.36 -14.44 0.10
C ALA A 322 -2.64 -14.38 -1.25
N ILE A 323 -1.59 -15.19 -1.44
CA ILE A 323 -0.89 -15.31 -2.73
C ILE A 323 -1.77 -16.04 -3.76
N ARG A 324 -2.37 -17.18 -3.36
CA ARG A 324 -3.30 -17.92 -4.21
C ARG A 324 -4.45 -17.04 -4.70
N ASP A 325 -4.97 -16.18 -3.83
CA ASP A 325 -6.08 -15.27 -4.14
C ASP A 325 -5.61 -13.97 -4.80
N GLU A 326 -4.33 -13.87 -5.16
CA GLU A 326 -3.74 -12.69 -5.80
C GLU A 326 -3.94 -11.39 -4.98
N ASN A 327 -3.96 -11.51 -3.64
CA ASN A 327 -4.10 -10.38 -2.73
C ASN A 327 -2.76 -9.79 -2.29
N VAL A 328 -1.70 -10.58 -2.39
CA VAL A 328 -0.30 -10.18 -2.19
C VAL A 328 0.59 -10.92 -3.17
N LEU A 329 1.79 -10.38 -3.40
CA LEU A 329 2.77 -10.95 -4.32
C LEU A 329 3.64 -12.02 -3.65
N ARG A 330 4.25 -12.90 -4.45
CA ARG A 330 5.32 -13.81 -4.03
C ARG A 330 6.60 -13.05 -3.72
N PHE A 331 7.56 -13.72 -3.06
CA PHE A 331 8.89 -13.16 -2.80
C PHE A 331 9.93 -13.78 -3.73
N ALA A 332 10.75 -12.92 -4.35
CA ALA A 332 12.03 -13.30 -4.92
C ALA A 332 13.10 -13.11 -3.84
N VAL A 333 13.65 -14.19 -3.30
CA VAL A 333 14.66 -14.12 -2.23
C VAL A 333 16.02 -14.52 -2.77
N GLU A 334 16.96 -13.60 -2.74
CA GLU A 334 18.34 -13.80 -3.15
C GLU A 334 19.25 -13.74 -1.92
N TYR A 335 20.19 -14.67 -1.84
CA TYR A 335 21.18 -14.74 -0.76
C TYR A 335 22.55 -14.39 -1.34
N VAL A 336 23.06 -13.19 -1.03
CA VAL A 336 24.33 -12.65 -1.55
C VAL A 336 25.42 -12.78 -0.49
N GLY A 337 26.62 -13.21 -0.88
CA GLY A 337 27.77 -13.29 0.03
C GLY A 337 27.98 -14.66 0.68
N ARG A 338 27.47 -15.73 0.09
CA ARG A 338 27.86 -17.08 0.50
C ARG A 338 29.33 -17.31 0.24
N TYR A 339 30.08 -17.73 1.28
CA TYR A 339 31.34 -18.40 1.07
C TYR A 339 31.05 -19.70 0.30
N ARG A 340 31.41 -19.78 -0.96
CA ARG A 340 31.42 -21.06 -1.70
C ARG A 340 32.60 -21.87 -1.16
N TYR A 341 32.32 -22.84 -0.30
CA TYR A 341 33.22 -23.96 -0.16
C TYR A 341 33.17 -24.80 -1.44
N LYS A 342 34.29 -25.07 -2.03
CA LYS A 342 34.41 -25.72 -3.33
C LYS A 342 33.99 -27.17 -3.34
N ASP A 343 33.91 -27.83 -2.22
CA ASP A 343 33.51 -29.24 -2.11
C ASP A 343 32.95 -29.50 -0.70
N SER A 344 31.66 -29.62 -0.55
CA SER A 344 30.99 -30.64 0.27
C SER A 344 29.54 -30.27 0.60
N ALA A 345 28.69 -31.30 0.61
CA ALA A 345 27.24 -31.29 0.83
C ALA A 345 26.83 -31.04 2.29
N ASN A 346 27.62 -30.40 3.12
CA ASN A 346 27.29 -30.12 4.52
C ASN A 346 27.30 -28.62 4.78
N GLU A 347 26.09 -28.07 4.93
CA GLU A 347 25.81 -26.74 5.45
C GLU A 347 26.11 -26.69 6.97
N LEU A 348 27.34 -26.65 7.35
CA LEU A 348 27.77 -26.34 8.71
C LEU A 348 28.31 -24.92 8.71
N ASP A 349 27.67 -24.03 9.45
CA ASP A 349 28.27 -22.83 9.97
C ASP A 349 29.45 -23.27 10.84
N ILE A 350 30.64 -23.22 10.31
CA ILE A 350 31.86 -23.54 11.08
C ILE A 350 32.03 -22.39 12.06
N ASP A 351 31.83 -22.69 13.34
CA ASP A 351 32.34 -21.89 14.44
C ASP A 351 33.87 -22.00 14.40
N VAL A 352 34.52 -21.02 13.78
CA VAL A 352 35.98 -20.90 13.87
C VAL A 352 36.25 -20.26 15.23
N GLU A 353 36.78 -21.02 16.14
CA GLU A 353 37.33 -20.52 17.40
C GLU A 353 38.29 -19.36 17.12
N ALA A 354 38.02 -18.20 17.75
CA ALA A 354 38.84 -16.99 17.70
C ALA A 354 38.48 -15.95 16.60
N ILE A 355 37.37 -16.03 15.87
CA ILE A 355 36.84 -14.92 15.06
C ILE A 355 35.62 -14.36 15.75
N ASP A 356 35.70 -13.10 16.19
CA ASP A 356 34.49 -12.37 16.62
C ASP A 356 33.57 -12.18 15.40
N ARG A 357 32.48 -12.92 15.39
CA ARG A 357 31.46 -12.86 14.31
C ARG A 357 30.94 -11.45 14.10
N GLN A 358 30.83 -10.66 15.15
CA GLN A 358 30.34 -9.30 15.10
C GLN A 358 31.34 -8.38 14.41
N GLU A 359 32.62 -8.49 14.72
CA GLU A 359 33.71 -7.75 14.07
C GLU A 359 33.80 -8.07 12.57
N LEU A 360 33.65 -9.34 12.18
CA LEU A 360 33.56 -9.73 10.77
C LEU A 360 32.34 -9.15 10.04
N LEU A 361 31.19 -9.17 10.69
CA LEU A 361 29.94 -8.69 10.11
C LEU A 361 29.89 -7.16 9.98
N ASP A 362 30.54 -6.45 10.87
CA ASP A 362 30.63 -4.99 10.87
C ASP A 362 31.91 -4.48 10.18
N SER A 363 32.70 -5.38 9.57
CA SER A 363 33.92 -4.97 8.89
C SER A 363 33.63 -4.02 7.73
N ARG A 364 34.33 -2.88 7.68
CA ARG A 364 34.13 -1.82 6.66
C ARG A 364 34.26 -2.34 5.23
N GLN A 365 35.18 -3.28 4.98
CA GLN A 365 35.35 -3.88 3.65
C GLN A 365 34.09 -4.66 3.19
N ARG A 366 33.39 -5.33 4.13
CA ARG A 366 32.15 -6.03 3.84
C ARG A 366 31.03 -5.03 3.54
N LEU A 367 30.90 -3.98 4.36
CA LEU A 367 29.89 -2.93 4.15
C LEU A 367 30.11 -2.23 2.80
N GLU A 368 31.34 -1.92 2.44
CA GLU A 368 31.70 -1.32 1.14
C GLU A 368 31.26 -2.19 -0.05
N LYS A 369 31.49 -3.51 0.01
CA LYS A 369 31.05 -4.45 -1.04
C LYS A 369 29.52 -4.53 -1.14
N ILE A 370 28.80 -4.45 -0.02
CA ILE A 370 27.33 -4.45 0.00
C ILE A 370 26.81 -3.16 -0.64
N VAL A 371 27.40 -2.00 -0.32
CA VAL A 371 27.02 -0.73 -0.96
C VAL A 371 27.28 -0.78 -2.47
N ASP A 372 28.44 -1.32 -2.90
CA ASP A 372 28.75 -1.51 -4.32
C ASP A 372 27.73 -2.39 -5.03
N TYR A 373 27.32 -3.52 -4.39
CA TYR A 373 26.30 -4.40 -4.91
C TYR A 373 24.95 -3.67 -5.04
N ILE A 374 24.55 -2.92 -4.01
CA ILE A 374 23.29 -2.17 -4.03
C ILE A 374 23.32 -1.12 -5.14
N LEU A 375 24.38 -0.32 -5.25
CA LEU A 375 24.50 0.69 -6.30
C LEU A 375 24.47 0.11 -7.71
N ALA A 376 25.10 -1.06 -7.91
CA ALA A 376 25.13 -1.76 -9.20
C ALA A 376 23.73 -2.32 -9.61
N HIS A 377 22.94 -2.82 -8.66
CA HIS A 377 21.72 -3.56 -8.95
C HIS A 377 20.43 -2.81 -8.58
N HIS A 378 20.51 -1.66 -7.90
CA HIS A 378 19.34 -0.95 -7.42
C HIS A 378 18.36 -0.57 -8.54
N ALA A 379 18.87 0.02 -9.63
CA ALA A 379 18.05 0.41 -10.76
C ALA A 379 17.30 -0.77 -11.39
N GLN A 380 17.95 -1.94 -11.48
CA GLN A 380 17.37 -3.18 -11.97
C GLN A 380 16.28 -3.71 -11.04
N LYS A 381 16.55 -3.79 -9.72
CA LYS A 381 15.62 -4.30 -8.71
C LYS A 381 14.38 -3.43 -8.55
N THR A 382 14.57 -2.12 -8.55
CA THR A 382 13.47 -1.14 -8.36
C THR A 382 12.84 -0.67 -9.67
N LYS A 383 13.41 -1.08 -10.83
CA LYS A 383 12.98 -0.57 -12.14
C LYS A 383 12.90 0.96 -12.12
N THR A 384 13.98 1.57 -11.57
CA THR A 384 14.06 3.02 -11.32
C THR A 384 13.57 3.85 -12.51
N PRO A 385 12.68 4.84 -12.31
CA PRO A 385 12.16 5.37 -11.03
C PRO A 385 10.86 4.73 -10.50
N GLY A 386 10.52 3.51 -10.92
CA GLY A 386 9.19 2.90 -10.68
C GLY A 386 8.91 2.57 -9.21
N PHE A 387 9.90 2.05 -8.47
CA PHE A 387 9.74 1.55 -7.12
C PHE A 387 10.82 2.06 -6.18
N THR A 388 10.61 1.86 -4.88
CA THR A 388 11.54 2.24 -3.81
C THR A 388 12.09 1.00 -3.12
N ALA A 389 13.20 1.18 -2.41
CA ALA A 389 13.83 0.14 -1.61
C ALA A 389 13.95 0.55 -0.13
N MET A 390 14.15 -0.46 0.71
CA MET A 390 14.51 -0.30 2.11
C MET A 390 15.75 -1.14 2.41
N LEU A 391 16.70 -0.58 3.15
CA LEU A 391 17.85 -1.31 3.70
C LEU A 391 17.68 -1.42 5.21
N CYS A 392 17.51 -2.65 5.71
CA CYS A 392 17.45 -2.90 7.15
C CYS A 392 18.77 -3.48 7.65
N VAL A 393 19.28 -2.89 8.72
CA VAL A 393 20.60 -3.20 9.28
C VAL A 393 20.53 -3.58 10.75
N SER A 394 21.60 -4.18 11.27
CA SER A 394 21.67 -4.74 12.62
C SER A 394 21.64 -3.68 13.73
N SER A 395 22.33 -2.56 13.56
CA SER A 395 22.51 -1.54 14.60
C SER A 395 22.52 -0.12 14.04
N ILE A 396 22.40 0.86 14.93
CA ILE A 396 22.53 2.28 14.59
C ILE A 396 23.94 2.61 14.07
N ASN A 397 24.97 2.04 14.67
CA ASN A 397 26.35 2.25 14.23
C ASN A 397 26.56 1.72 12.80
N THR A 398 26.10 0.50 12.53
CA THR A 398 26.15 -0.07 11.18
C THR A 398 25.34 0.75 10.17
N LEU A 399 24.21 1.36 10.60
CA LEU A 399 23.43 2.25 9.76
C LEU A 399 24.19 3.53 9.42
N ILE A 400 24.86 4.13 10.40
CA ILE A 400 25.71 5.32 10.22
C ILE A 400 26.80 5.01 9.20
N ASP A 401 27.50 3.87 9.36
CA ASP A 401 28.57 3.46 8.43
C ASP A 401 28.03 3.28 7.00
N TYR A 402 26.87 2.66 6.82
CA TYR A 402 26.23 2.53 5.51
C TYR A 402 25.86 3.89 4.90
N TYR A 403 25.26 4.79 5.70
CA TYR A 403 24.86 6.11 5.20
C TYR A 403 26.07 6.91 4.69
N GLU A 404 27.16 6.94 5.47
CA GLU A 404 28.42 7.62 5.09
C GLU A 404 29.06 6.96 3.84
N LEU A 405 29.06 5.63 3.76
CA LEU A 405 29.57 4.92 2.59
C LEU A 405 28.78 5.26 1.32
N PHE A 406 27.45 5.30 1.40
CA PHE A 406 26.61 5.74 0.28
C PHE A 406 26.93 7.17 -0.14
N LYS A 407 27.05 8.11 0.82
CA LYS A 407 27.44 9.51 0.52
C LYS A 407 28.75 9.58 -0.24
N VAL A 408 29.77 8.87 0.24
CA VAL A 408 31.12 8.89 -0.39
C VAL A 408 31.08 8.26 -1.79
N LYS A 409 30.50 7.06 -1.92
CA LYS A 409 30.53 6.31 -3.19
C LYS A 409 29.69 6.95 -4.30
N GLN A 410 28.66 7.69 -3.96
CA GLN A 410 27.82 8.35 -4.98
C GLN A 410 28.12 9.86 -5.16
N ALA A 411 29.13 10.39 -4.48
CA ALA A 411 29.47 11.81 -4.57
C ALA A 411 29.79 12.29 -6.00
N GLN A 412 30.26 11.39 -6.88
CA GLN A 412 30.56 11.68 -8.29
C GLN A 412 29.53 11.08 -9.27
N ALA A 413 28.44 10.51 -8.77
CA ALA A 413 27.42 9.90 -9.63
C ALA A 413 26.61 11.00 -10.34
N GLU A 414 26.36 10.84 -11.64
CA GLU A 414 25.50 11.75 -12.41
C GLU A 414 24.06 11.84 -11.84
N ARG A 415 23.59 10.74 -11.24
CA ARG A 415 22.29 10.65 -10.58
C ARG A 415 22.45 9.93 -9.24
N PRO A 416 22.79 10.66 -8.17
CA PRO A 416 22.86 10.06 -6.85
C PRO A 416 21.47 9.62 -6.39
N LEU A 417 21.42 8.45 -5.73
CA LEU A 417 20.20 7.94 -5.12
C LEU A 417 19.77 8.86 -3.97
N LYS A 418 18.49 9.15 -3.89
CA LYS A 418 17.89 9.92 -2.80
C LYS A 418 17.75 9.02 -1.58
N LEU A 419 18.63 9.23 -0.61
CA LEU A 419 18.66 8.48 0.63
C LEU A 419 17.89 9.20 1.72
N ALA A 420 17.22 8.42 2.56
CA ALA A 420 16.69 8.90 3.83
C ALA A 420 16.96 7.85 4.91
N THR A 421 17.03 8.28 6.16
CA THR A 421 17.20 7.39 7.30
C THR A 421 16.42 7.86 8.50
N ILE A 422 16.02 6.91 9.34
CA ILE A 422 15.39 7.20 10.60
C ILE A 422 15.69 6.09 11.60
N PHE A 423 16.02 6.46 12.81
CA PHE A 423 16.23 5.56 13.94
C PHE A 423 15.93 6.26 15.27
N SER A 424 15.70 5.47 16.31
CA SER A 424 15.52 5.98 17.67
C SER A 424 16.88 6.31 18.28
N TYR A 425 17.00 7.45 18.93
CA TYR A 425 18.17 7.85 19.71
C TYR A 425 18.01 7.59 21.22
N ALA A 426 16.96 6.88 21.63
CA ALA A 426 16.93 6.23 22.94
C ALA A 426 17.94 5.07 22.94
N ALA A 427 18.61 4.84 24.07
CA ALA A 427 19.57 3.76 24.18
C ALA A 427 18.87 2.42 23.95
N ASN A 428 18.93 1.92 22.74
CA ASN A 428 18.52 0.58 22.36
C ASN A 428 19.77 -0.29 22.34
N GLU A 429 19.95 -1.07 23.38
CA GLU A 429 20.93 -2.16 23.35
C GLU A 429 20.40 -3.22 22.38
N GLU A 430 21.24 -3.64 21.42
CA GLU A 430 20.97 -4.85 20.66
C GLU A 430 20.67 -5.99 21.63
N ASN A 431 19.51 -6.60 21.51
CA ASN A 431 19.23 -7.83 22.22
C ASN A 431 19.53 -9.01 21.29
N PRO A 432 20.73 -9.64 21.38
CA PRO A 432 21.11 -10.79 20.55
C PRO A 432 20.17 -11.99 20.74
N GLN A 433 19.38 -12.00 21.83
CA GLN A 433 18.45 -13.07 22.21
C GLN A 433 17.00 -12.76 21.84
N ALA A 434 16.70 -11.64 21.17
CA ALA A 434 15.37 -11.35 20.68
C ALA A 434 14.98 -12.37 19.59
N ASN A 435 14.27 -13.43 19.97
CA ASN A 435 13.80 -14.53 19.13
C ASN A 435 12.90 -14.04 17.97
N GLY A 436 13.46 -13.32 17.00
CA GLY A 436 12.75 -12.80 15.86
C GLY A 436 11.83 -11.60 16.12
N LEU A 437 11.74 -11.13 17.36
CA LEU A 437 11.09 -9.88 17.70
C LEU A 437 11.92 -8.72 17.13
N ILE A 438 11.30 -7.91 16.29
CA ILE A 438 11.85 -6.61 15.94
C ILE A 438 11.56 -5.69 17.14
N PRO A 439 12.57 -5.15 17.85
CA PRO A 439 12.35 -4.25 18.96
C PRO A 439 11.48 -3.06 18.55
N GLU A 440 10.62 -2.65 19.46
CA GLU A 440 9.74 -1.52 19.21
C GLU A 440 10.52 -0.21 19.29
N GLU A 441 10.67 0.46 18.16
CA GLU A 441 11.16 1.83 18.11
C GLU A 441 9.99 2.77 17.83
N SER A 442 9.76 3.72 18.74
CA SER A 442 8.81 4.80 18.57
C SER A 442 9.54 6.11 18.27
N PRO A 443 9.02 6.98 17.42
CA PRO A 443 9.55 8.34 17.30
C PRO A 443 9.39 9.16 18.59
N ASP A 444 8.52 8.74 19.51
CA ASP A 444 8.41 9.34 20.83
C ASP A 444 9.48 8.80 21.78
N VAL A 445 10.42 9.63 22.17
CA VAL A 445 11.37 9.32 23.24
C VAL A 445 10.66 9.47 24.59
N PRO A 446 10.55 8.43 25.41
CA PRO A 446 9.92 8.53 26.72
C PRO A 446 10.60 9.61 27.58
N SER A 447 9.80 10.41 28.29
CA SER A 447 10.34 11.40 29.26
C SER A 447 11.18 10.67 30.31
N GLY A 448 12.50 10.91 30.32
CA GLY A 448 13.44 10.26 31.23
C GLY A 448 14.25 9.11 30.63
N ALA A 449 14.08 8.77 29.35
CA ALA A 449 14.95 7.81 28.67
C ALA A 449 16.39 8.38 28.56
N LYS A 450 17.40 7.52 28.76
CA LYS A 450 18.80 7.90 28.48
C LYS A 450 18.94 8.13 26.98
N ILE A 451 19.34 9.33 26.60
CA ILE A 451 19.57 9.72 25.20
C ILE A 451 21.01 9.40 24.87
N ASN A 452 21.25 8.70 23.76
CA ASN A 452 22.56 8.58 23.16
C ASN A 452 22.81 9.84 22.33
N GLN A 453 23.59 10.78 22.88
CA GLN A 453 23.84 12.07 22.26
C GLN A 453 24.53 11.94 20.90
N ASN A 454 25.49 11.03 20.77
CA ASN A 454 26.19 10.81 19.49
C ASN A 454 25.23 10.33 18.38
N SER A 455 24.33 9.40 18.70
CA SER A 455 23.32 8.93 17.75
C SER A 455 22.33 10.03 17.36
N ARG A 456 21.98 10.90 18.32
CA ARG A 456 21.10 12.04 18.07
C ARG A 456 21.76 13.07 17.15
N ASP A 457 23.01 13.42 17.42
CA ASP A 457 23.78 14.41 16.65
C ASP A 457 23.96 13.92 15.19
N LYS A 458 24.25 12.63 15.00
CA LYS A 458 24.32 12.01 13.68
C LYS A 458 22.96 12.02 12.96
N LEU A 459 21.87 11.74 13.68
CA LEU A 459 20.54 11.79 13.07
C LEU A 459 20.19 13.21 12.65
N ASP A 460 20.53 14.24 13.44
CA ASP A 460 20.35 15.65 13.07
C ASP A 460 21.16 16.03 11.83
N GLU A 461 22.40 15.52 11.69
CA GLU A 461 23.20 15.69 10.47
C GLU A 461 22.46 15.13 9.24
N TYR A 462 21.91 13.93 9.33
CA TYR A 462 21.17 13.29 8.23
C TYR A 462 19.83 13.93 7.95
N ILE A 463 19.17 14.47 8.99
CA ILE A 463 17.97 15.29 8.83
C ILE A 463 18.30 16.59 8.09
N ASN A 464 19.49 17.19 8.31
CA ASN A 464 19.92 18.37 7.57
C ASN A 464 20.18 18.04 6.09
N ASP A 465 20.77 16.89 5.77
CA ASP A 465 20.91 16.42 4.39
C ASP A 465 19.52 16.26 3.73
N TYR A 466 18.56 15.66 4.47
CA TYR A 466 17.18 15.51 4.03
C TYR A 466 16.49 16.86 3.83
N ASN A 467 16.65 17.79 4.77
CA ASN A 467 16.11 19.15 4.67
C ASN A 467 16.63 19.90 3.44
N ALA A 468 17.94 19.75 3.15
CA ALA A 468 18.55 20.32 1.95
C ALA A 468 17.98 19.70 0.65
N LEU A 469 17.75 18.36 0.66
CA LEU A 469 17.23 17.64 -0.50
C LEU A 469 15.77 17.98 -0.81
N PHE A 470 14.94 18.19 0.21
CA PHE A 470 13.49 18.33 0.08
C PHE A 470 12.93 19.72 0.46
N GLY A 471 13.81 20.68 0.82
CA GLY A 471 13.39 22.03 1.19
C GLY A 471 12.61 22.12 2.52
N THR A 472 12.85 21.20 3.45
CA THR A 472 12.18 21.10 4.75
C THR A 472 13.01 21.67 5.89
N LYS A 473 12.48 21.72 7.13
CA LYS A 473 13.16 22.26 8.34
C LYS A 473 12.91 21.39 9.57
N TYR A 474 13.11 20.09 9.44
CA TYR A 474 12.95 19.15 10.55
C TYR A 474 14.19 19.10 11.44
N SER A 475 14.04 18.69 12.70
CA SER A 475 15.12 18.45 13.66
C SER A 475 14.70 17.46 14.74
N THR A 476 15.66 16.92 15.49
CA THR A 476 15.41 16.08 16.69
C THR A 476 15.23 16.91 17.95
N HIS A 477 15.42 18.23 17.91
CA HIS A 477 15.35 19.11 19.10
C HIS A 477 13.93 19.24 19.64
N ASP A 478 12.92 19.08 18.79
CA ASP A 478 11.51 19.09 19.15
C ASP A 478 10.85 17.75 18.72
N ASN A 479 10.16 17.13 19.66
CA ASN A 479 9.47 15.85 19.43
C ASN A 479 8.43 15.95 18.31
N GLN A 480 7.76 17.11 18.17
CA GLN A 480 6.79 17.33 17.11
C GLN A 480 7.47 17.43 15.75
N SER A 481 8.61 18.13 15.67
CA SER A 481 9.43 18.24 14.45
C SER A 481 9.94 16.86 14.01
N PHE A 482 10.43 16.07 14.95
CA PHE A 482 10.87 14.69 14.65
C PHE A 482 9.71 13.77 14.21
N TYR A 483 8.55 13.92 14.81
CA TYR A 483 7.35 13.20 14.40
C TYR A 483 6.90 13.61 12.99
N ASN A 484 6.95 14.90 12.66
CA ASN A 484 6.64 15.40 11.32
C ASN A 484 7.63 14.87 10.28
N TYR A 485 8.92 14.78 10.63
CA TYR A 485 9.95 14.14 9.82
C TYR A 485 9.61 12.67 9.51
N TYR A 486 9.23 11.89 10.55
CA TYR A 486 8.77 10.50 10.37
C TYR A 486 7.60 10.41 9.38
N GLN A 487 6.61 11.28 9.50
CA GLN A 487 5.44 11.29 8.61
C GLN A 487 5.80 11.69 7.17
N ASP A 488 6.70 12.65 7.01
CA ASP A 488 7.14 13.10 5.68
C ASP A 488 7.94 12.00 4.95
N ILE A 489 8.85 11.31 5.64
CA ILE A 489 9.53 10.13 5.10
C ILE A 489 8.49 9.09 4.62
N ALA A 490 7.53 8.74 5.48
CA ALA A 490 6.51 7.77 5.15
C ALA A 490 5.71 8.16 3.89
N LYS A 491 5.39 9.46 3.75
CA LYS A 491 4.71 10.01 2.57
C LYS A 491 5.59 9.91 1.33
N ARG A 492 6.86 10.32 1.40
CA ARG A 492 7.79 10.34 0.26
C ARG A 492 8.20 8.94 -0.21
N VAL A 493 8.30 7.97 0.68
CA VAL A 493 8.47 6.56 0.28
C VAL A 493 7.24 6.04 -0.46
N ARG A 494 6.02 6.42 -0.03
CA ARG A 494 4.79 6.05 -0.75
C ARG A 494 4.65 6.71 -2.11
N SER A 495 5.12 7.95 -2.27
CA SER A 495 5.11 8.67 -3.55
C SER A 495 6.26 8.29 -4.48
N GLY A 496 7.29 7.58 -3.97
CA GLY A 496 8.47 7.19 -4.75
C GLY A 496 9.50 8.30 -4.90
N GLU A 497 9.53 9.26 -3.97
CA GLU A 497 10.48 10.37 -3.97
C GLU A 497 11.80 10.01 -3.28
N ILE A 498 11.81 8.97 -2.45
CA ILE A 498 12.99 8.41 -1.79
C ILE A 498 13.33 7.09 -2.49
N ASP A 499 14.58 6.93 -2.93
CA ASP A 499 15.04 5.71 -3.60
C ASP A 499 15.33 4.60 -2.59
N ILE A 500 16.07 4.92 -1.52
CA ILE A 500 16.41 3.96 -0.46
C ILE A 500 16.16 4.58 0.92
N LEU A 501 15.37 3.87 1.74
CA LEU A 501 15.19 4.19 3.16
C LEU A 501 16.04 3.24 4.01
N LEU A 502 17.01 3.79 4.76
CA LEU A 502 17.86 3.04 5.70
C LEU A 502 17.20 3.00 7.07
N VAL A 503 17.06 1.80 7.66
CA VAL A 503 16.38 1.61 8.95
C VAL A 503 17.04 0.53 9.79
N VAL A 504 16.91 0.62 11.12
CA VAL A 504 17.26 -0.49 12.03
C VAL A 504 16.00 -1.32 12.30
N ASN A 505 14.95 -0.73 12.87
CA ASN A 505 13.71 -1.41 13.22
C ASN A 505 12.47 -0.64 12.75
N MET A 506 12.54 0.70 12.72
CA MET A 506 11.43 1.55 12.27
C MET A 506 11.02 1.18 10.85
N PHE A 507 9.73 1.28 10.54
CA PHE A 507 9.13 0.92 9.24
C PHE A 507 9.18 -0.57 8.85
N LEU A 508 9.96 -1.43 9.51
CA LEU A 508 9.93 -2.88 9.24
C LEU A 508 8.58 -3.51 9.61
N THR A 509 7.87 -2.87 10.52
CA THR A 509 6.56 -3.32 10.99
C THR A 509 5.56 -2.16 10.96
N GLY A 510 4.30 -2.44 10.59
CA GLY A 510 3.23 -1.43 10.58
C GLY A 510 3.22 -0.47 9.38
N PHE A 511 4.30 -0.34 8.63
CA PHE A 511 4.39 0.54 7.47
C PHE A 511 3.81 -0.12 6.20
N ASP A 512 3.01 0.63 5.46
CA ASP A 512 2.43 0.19 4.19
C ASP A 512 2.77 1.15 3.06
N SER A 513 3.47 0.63 2.04
CA SER A 513 3.80 1.34 0.82
C SER A 513 3.75 0.39 -0.38
N PRO A 514 2.77 0.53 -1.27
CA PRO A 514 2.71 -0.29 -2.50
C PRO A 514 3.94 -0.10 -3.41
N ARG A 515 4.58 1.07 -3.39
CA ARG A 515 5.79 1.34 -4.18
C ARG A 515 7.05 0.68 -3.64
N LEU A 516 7.08 0.28 -2.38
CA LEU A 516 8.20 -0.45 -1.80
C LEU A 516 8.20 -1.88 -2.37
N ASN A 517 9.15 -2.18 -3.27
CA ASN A 517 9.25 -3.49 -3.89
C ASN A 517 10.52 -4.26 -3.51
N THR A 518 11.54 -3.59 -2.95
CA THR A 518 12.83 -4.20 -2.66
C THR A 518 13.21 -3.98 -1.19
N LEU A 519 13.63 -5.06 -0.52
CA LEU A 519 14.17 -5.05 0.82
C LEU A 519 15.59 -5.63 0.79
N TYR A 520 16.57 -4.82 1.13
CA TYR A 520 17.94 -5.23 1.40
C TYR A 520 18.08 -5.58 2.88
N VAL A 521 18.60 -6.76 3.21
CA VAL A 521 18.61 -7.29 4.57
C VAL A 521 20.04 -7.58 5.01
N ASP A 522 20.59 -6.72 5.88
CA ASP A 522 21.82 -6.98 6.62
C ASP A 522 21.56 -7.05 8.13
N LYS A 523 20.61 -7.89 8.49
CA LYS A 523 20.11 -8.10 9.85
C LYS A 523 19.70 -9.55 10.05
N ASN A 524 19.97 -10.11 11.24
CA ASN A 524 19.47 -11.43 11.60
C ASN A 524 17.99 -11.33 11.98
N LEU A 525 17.12 -11.73 11.06
CA LEU A 525 15.67 -11.80 11.25
C LEU A 525 15.23 -13.25 11.43
N LYS A 526 14.27 -13.49 12.32
CA LYS A 526 13.68 -14.80 12.56
C LYS A 526 12.16 -14.72 12.66
N TYR A 527 11.47 -15.83 12.39
CA TYR A 527 10.05 -16.02 12.60
C TYR A 527 9.18 -14.84 12.15
N HIS A 528 8.38 -14.27 13.05
CA HIS A 528 7.45 -13.18 12.75
C HIS A 528 8.15 -11.90 12.28
N GLY A 529 9.32 -11.55 12.83
CA GLY A 529 10.09 -10.38 12.39
C GLY A 529 10.52 -10.51 10.92
N LEU A 530 10.95 -11.70 10.50
CA LEU A 530 11.32 -11.99 9.12
C LEU A 530 10.11 -11.87 8.17
N VAL A 531 9.00 -12.56 8.48
CA VAL A 531 7.80 -12.50 7.62
C VAL A 531 7.23 -11.10 7.53
N GLN A 532 7.25 -10.33 8.63
CA GLN A 532 6.76 -8.95 8.65
C GLN A 532 7.62 -8.02 7.81
N ALA A 533 8.95 -8.12 7.90
CA ALA A 533 9.87 -7.33 7.10
C ALA A 533 9.71 -7.65 5.59
N PHE A 534 9.69 -8.93 5.24
CA PHE A 534 9.49 -9.35 3.84
C PHE A 534 8.15 -8.86 3.30
N SER A 535 7.09 -8.93 4.11
CA SER A 535 5.74 -8.48 3.72
C SER A 535 5.60 -6.97 3.52
N ARG A 536 6.66 -6.18 3.72
CA ARG A 536 6.67 -4.76 3.29
C ARG A 536 6.72 -4.63 1.78
N THR A 537 7.32 -5.60 1.08
CA THR A 537 7.58 -5.54 -0.37
C THR A 537 6.47 -6.16 -1.23
N ASN A 538 5.59 -6.98 -0.67
CA ASN A 538 4.67 -7.82 -1.44
C ASN A 538 3.28 -7.21 -1.70
N ARG A 539 3.13 -5.90 -1.53
CA ARG A 539 1.87 -5.20 -1.88
C ARG A 539 1.71 -5.10 -3.38
N ILE A 540 0.49 -5.34 -3.84
CA ILE A 540 0.13 -5.13 -5.24
C ILE A 540 0.04 -3.62 -5.52
N LEU A 541 0.57 -3.19 -6.65
CA LEU A 541 0.43 -1.82 -7.14
C LEU A 541 -0.09 -1.80 -8.56
N ASN A 542 0.66 -2.42 -9.48
CA ASN A 542 0.37 -2.51 -10.90
C ASN A 542 1.03 -3.78 -11.49
N GLU A 543 0.84 -4.01 -12.78
CA GLU A 543 1.37 -5.18 -13.49
C GLU A 543 2.91 -5.20 -13.54
N LYS A 544 3.58 -4.05 -13.47
CA LYS A 544 5.05 -3.95 -13.42
C LYS A 544 5.62 -4.55 -12.14
N LYS A 545 4.88 -4.47 -11.02
CA LYS A 545 5.27 -5.07 -9.74
C LYS A 545 4.84 -6.52 -9.68
N SER A 546 5.65 -7.42 -10.20
CA SER A 546 5.37 -8.86 -10.28
C SER A 546 5.65 -9.60 -8.96
N GLN A 547 6.57 -9.10 -8.13
CA GLN A 547 7.00 -9.72 -6.85
C GLN A 547 7.55 -8.69 -5.86
N GLY A 548 7.77 -9.15 -4.61
CA GLY A 548 8.62 -8.46 -3.65
C GLY A 548 10.05 -9.01 -3.74
N ASN A 549 11.03 -8.13 -3.96
CA ASN A 549 12.44 -8.51 -4.03
C ASN A 549 13.06 -8.44 -2.63
N ILE A 550 13.71 -9.52 -2.20
CA ILE A 550 14.41 -9.62 -0.92
C ILE A 550 15.86 -10.00 -1.23
N VAL A 551 16.79 -9.17 -0.83
CA VAL A 551 18.23 -9.43 -0.98
C VAL A 551 18.86 -9.56 0.40
N CYS A 552 19.27 -10.76 0.76
CA CYS A 552 19.83 -11.08 2.07
C CYS A 552 21.37 -11.09 2.01
N PHE A 553 22.00 -10.23 2.81
CA PHE A 553 23.45 -10.22 3.01
C PHE A 553 23.86 -11.01 4.27
N ARG A 554 22.91 -11.65 4.93
CA ARG A 554 23.08 -12.60 6.03
C ARG A 554 22.58 -13.98 5.61
N ASN A 555 23.06 -15.03 6.28
CA ASN A 555 22.55 -16.39 6.01
C ASN A 555 21.17 -16.59 6.65
N LEU A 556 20.13 -16.17 5.95
CA LEU A 556 18.74 -16.26 6.43
C LEU A 556 17.94 -17.41 5.80
N LYS A 557 18.58 -18.31 5.02
CA LYS A 557 17.83 -19.35 4.28
C LYS A 557 17.04 -20.26 5.22
N ALA A 558 17.72 -20.82 6.24
CA ALA A 558 17.06 -21.68 7.23
C ALA A 558 15.96 -20.92 7.99
N ALA A 559 16.26 -19.69 8.46
CA ALA A 559 15.28 -18.86 9.15
C ALA A 559 14.07 -18.51 8.28
N THR A 560 14.27 -18.32 6.96
CA THR A 560 13.19 -18.09 6.00
C THR A 560 12.31 -19.33 5.85
N ASP A 561 12.92 -20.49 5.67
CA ASP A 561 12.20 -21.76 5.52
C ASP A 561 11.39 -22.10 6.79
N GLU A 562 11.97 -21.92 7.98
CA GLU A 562 11.29 -22.10 9.27
C GLU A 562 10.11 -21.11 9.45
N ALA A 563 10.32 -19.84 9.14
CA ALA A 563 9.29 -18.83 9.28
C ALA A 563 8.11 -19.07 8.32
N ILE A 564 8.38 -19.45 7.07
CA ILE A 564 7.34 -19.81 6.11
C ILE A 564 6.57 -21.06 6.59
N ALA A 565 7.25 -22.07 7.08
CA ALA A 565 6.62 -23.30 7.60
C ALA A 565 5.74 -23.01 8.83
N LEU A 566 6.17 -22.15 9.74
CA LEU A 566 5.45 -21.78 10.97
C LEU A 566 4.17 -21.00 10.67
N PHE A 567 4.23 -20.03 9.76
CA PHE A 567 3.11 -19.11 9.47
C PHE A 567 2.25 -19.52 8.27
N SER A 568 2.46 -20.70 7.70
CA SER A 568 1.67 -21.19 6.57
C SER A 568 1.40 -22.69 6.70
N SER A 569 2.24 -23.49 6.06
CA SER A 569 2.24 -24.96 6.09
C SER A 569 3.61 -25.48 5.65
N LYS A 570 3.92 -26.73 5.98
CA LYS A 570 5.21 -27.33 5.60
C LYS A 570 5.53 -27.31 4.11
N ASN A 571 4.50 -27.32 3.27
CA ASN A 571 4.62 -27.34 1.79
C ASN A 571 4.40 -25.95 1.16
N ALA A 572 4.38 -24.88 1.95
CA ALA A 572 4.06 -23.53 1.49
C ALA A 572 5.18 -22.85 0.70
N LYS A 573 6.40 -23.35 0.76
CA LYS A 573 7.58 -22.70 0.21
C LYS A 573 7.45 -22.42 -1.30
N GLU A 574 7.00 -23.39 -2.07
CA GLU A 574 6.79 -23.28 -3.53
C GLU A 574 5.71 -22.25 -3.91
N THR A 575 4.76 -22.00 -3.03
CA THR A 575 3.71 -21.01 -3.24
C THR A 575 4.19 -19.60 -2.85
N VAL A 576 4.98 -19.48 -1.78
CA VAL A 576 5.38 -18.19 -1.18
C VAL A 576 6.59 -17.58 -1.88
N LEU A 577 7.55 -18.43 -2.30
CA LEU A 577 8.75 -17.99 -2.99
C LEU A 577 8.59 -18.13 -4.51
N LEU A 578 9.26 -17.27 -5.25
CA LEU A 578 9.42 -17.44 -6.68
C LEU A 578 10.31 -18.66 -6.97
N GLU A 579 10.08 -19.25 -8.14
CA GLU A 579 10.94 -20.28 -8.68
C GLU A 579 12.36 -19.75 -8.96
N PRO A 580 13.38 -20.63 -9.08
CA PRO A 580 14.71 -20.24 -9.50
C PRO A 580 14.74 -19.58 -10.89
N TYR A 581 15.77 -18.80 -11.16
CA TYR A 581 15.99 -18.09 -12.43
C TYR A 581 15.85 -19.01 -13.66
N GLU A 582 16.48 -20.18 -13.60
CA GLU A 582 16.49 -21.17 -14.68
C GLU A 582 15.09 -21.66 -15.05
N SER A 583 14.18 -21.74 -14.08
CA SER A 583 12.79 -22.14 -14.33
C SER A 583 12.06 -21.08 -15.17
N TYR A 584 12.27 -19.79 -14.88
CA TYR A 584 11.68 -18.71 -15.68
C TYR A 584 12.31 -18.60 -17.07
N VAL A 585 13.60 -18.90 -17.22
CA VAL A 585 14.26 -19.01 -18.54
C VAL A 585 13.60 -20.10 -19.39
N GLN A 586 13.37 -21.29 -18.79
CA GLN A 586 12.67 -22.38 -19.50
C GLN A 586 11.25 -21.98 -19.91
N GLN A 587 10.48 -21.38 -19.01
CA GLN A 587 9.12 -20.90 -19.31
C GLN A 587 9.13 -19.85 -20.44
N PHE A 588 10.07 -18.92 -20.43
CA PHE A 588 10.22 -17.93 -21.49
C PHE A 588 10.54 -18.57 -22.84
N ASN A 589 11.46 -19.55 -22.86
CA ASN A 589 11.85 -20.24 -24.09
C ASN A 589 10.70 -21.08 -24.66
N GLN A 590 9.92 -21.77 -23.79
CA GLN A 590 8.70 -22.48 -24.22
C GLN A 590 7.63 -21.52 -24.77
N ALA A 591 7.43 -20.37 -24.10
CA ALA A 591 6.52 -19.34 -24.59
C ALA A 591 6.98 -18.75 -25.93
N THR A 592 8.29 -18.66 -26.16
CA THR A 592 8.86 -18.22 -27.43
C THR A 592 8.55 -19.23 -28.53
N GLU A 593 8.71 -20.53 -28.29
CA GLU A 593 8.35 -21.59 -29.25
C GLU A 593 6.87 -21.51 -29.63
N ALA A 594 5.99 -21.33 -28.66
CA ALA A 594 4.56 -21.16 -28.88
C ALA A 594 4.23 -19.89 -29.68
N LEU A 595 4.92 -18.77 -29.46
CA LEU A 595 4.78 -17.55 -30.26
C LEU A 595 5.20 -17.80 -31.71
N LEU A 596 6.36 -18.46 -31.94
CA LEU A 596 6.89 -18.75 -33.26
C LEU A 596 6.03 -19.76 -34.03
N ALA A 597 5.29 -20.65 -33.36
CA ALA A 597 4.30 -21.50 -33.98
C ALA A 597 3.09 -20.71 -34.53
N ILE A 598 2.74 -19.59 -33.96
CA ILE A 598 1.65 -18.71 -34.42
C ILE A 598 2.17 -17.74 -35.48
N ALA A 599 3.31 -17.11 -35.22
CA ALA A 599 3.94 -16.11 -36.10
C ALA A 599 5.45 -16.41 -36.21
N PRO A 600 5.87 -17.24 -37.20
CA PRO A 600 7.27 -17.66 -37.35
C PRO A 600 8.25 -16.52 -37.62
N THR A 601 7.77 -15.41 -38.16
CA THR A 601 8.55 -14.20 -38.44
C THR A 601 7.76 -12.98 -38.01
N VAL A 602 8.44 -11.87 -37.74
CA VAL A 602 7.78 -10.61 -37.39
C VAL A 602 6.80 -10.17 -38.49
N ALA A 603 7.17 -10.35 -39.78
CA ALA A 603 6.31 -10.01 -40.92
C ALA A 603 5.04 -10.89 -40.99
N SER A 604 5.09 -12.15 -40.51
CA SER A 604 3.92 -13.03 -40.54
C SER A 604 2.79 -12.59 -39.62
N VAL A 605 3.06 -11.70 -38.65
CA VAL A 605 2.01 -11.08 -37.82
C VAL A 605 1.04 -10.24 -38.64
N ASP A 606 1.51 -9.55 -39.68
CA ASP A 606 0.67 -8.71 -40.56
C ASP A 606 -0.26 -9.55 -41.46
N THR A 607 0.05 -10.82 -41.63
CA THR A 607 -0.68 -11.79 -42.50
C THR A 607 -1.44 -12.86 -41.74
N LEU A 608 -1.68 -12.67 -40.45
CA LEU A 608 -2.48 -13.57 -39.62
C LEU A 608 -3.90 -13.71 -40.23
N PRO A 609 -4.44 -14.95 -40.33
CA PRO A 609 -5.62 -15.23 -41.12
C PRO A 609 -6.91 -14.64 -40.60
N ASP A 610 -7.06 -14.47 -39.29
CA ASP A 610 -8.27 -13.98 -38.67
C ASP A 610 -7.98 -13.34 -37.28
N GLU A 611 -9.01 -12.72 -36.71
CA GLU A 611 -8.93 -12.12 -35.37
C GLU A 611 -8.63 -13.13 -34.25
N LYS A 612 -8.89 -14.42 -34.45
CA LYS A 612 -8.54 -15.46 -33.48
C LYS A 612 -7.04 -15.71 -33.45
N ALA A 613 -6.39 -15.67 -34.59
CA ALA A 613 -4.94 -15.79 -34.71
C ALA A 613 -4.27 -14.52 -34.16
N GLU A 614 -4.83 -13.32 -34.42
CA GLU A 614 -4.37 -12.06 -33.76
C GLU A 614 -4.51 -12.15 -32.22
N LEU A 615 -5.61 -12.68 -31.70
CA LEU A 615 -5.82 -12.87 -30.27
C LEU A 615 -4.82 -13.88 -29.68
N ALA A 616 -4.55 -15.00 -30.39
CA ALA A 616 -3.56 -15.98 -29.95
C ALA A 616 -2.16 -15.36 -29.88
N PHE A 617 -1.76 -14.56 -30.88
CA PHE A 617 -0.50 -13.85 -30.90
C PHE A 617 -0.42 -12.85 -29.72
N VAL A 618 -1.46 -12.03 -29.51
CA VAL A 618 -1.51 -11.07 -28.41
C VAL A 618 -1.38 -11.75 -27.05
N THR A 619 -2.09 -12.87 -26.86
CA THR A 619 -2.04 -13.63 -25.61
C THR A 619 -0.66 -14.19 -25.35
N GLN A 620 -0.02 -14.78 -26.37
CA GLN A 620 1.30 -15.40 -26.22
C GLN A 620 2.40 -14.37 -26.04
N PHE A 621 2.36 -13.25 -26.77
CA PHE A 621 3.34 -12.17 -26.59
C PHE A 621 3.20 -11.47 -25.24
N ARG A 622 1.98 -11.31 -24.73
CA ARG A 622 1.73 -10.81 -23.38
C ARG A 622 2.38 -11.69 -22.30
N GLU A 623 2.34 -13.02 -22.48
CA GLU A 623 3.03 -13.94 -21.57
C GLU A 623 4.55 -13.74 -21.60
N LEU A 624 5.14 -13.55 -22.76
CA LEU A 624 6.57 -13.21 -22.89
C LEU A 624 6.91 -11.89 -22.19
N LEU A 625 6.04 -10.88 -22.30
CA LEU A 625 6.22 -9.59 -21.58
C LEU A 625 6.24 -9.79 -20.06
N ARG A 626 5.33 -10.63 -19.53
CA ARG A 626 5.27 -10.93 -18.10
C ARG A 626 6.51 -11.68 -17.62
N LEU A 627 6.91 -12.74 -18.33
CA LEU A 627 8.10 -13.52 -17.98
C LEU A 627 9.38 -12.68 -18.05
N ARG A 628 9.54 -11.86 -19.08
CA ARG A 628 10.67 -10.92 -19.18
C ARG A 628 10.67 -9.91 -18.04
N ASN A 629 9.50 -9.42 -17.65
CA ASN A 629 9.35 -8.50 -16.52
C ASN A 629 9.82 -9.11 -15.19
N ILE A 630 9.64 -10.41 -14.97
CA ILE A 630 10.15 -11.15 -13.82
C ILE A 630 11.66 -11.37 -13.97
N LEU A 631 12.12 -11.93 -15.09
CA LEU A 631 13.50 -12.27 -15.37
C LEU A 631 14.45 -11.08 -15.19
N THR A 632 14.07 -9.91 -15.69
CA THR A 632 14.87 -8.68 -15.57
C THR A 632 15.12 -8.22 -14.15
N THR A 633 14.46 -8.76 -13.14
CA THR A 633 14.69 -8.42 -11.73
C THR A 633 15.77 -9.29 -11.06
N PHE A 634 16.12 -10.42 -11.63
CA PHE A 634 17.19 -11.27 -11.11
C PHE A 634 18.56 -10.66 -11.37
N ALA A 635 19.48 -10.75 -10.39
CA ALA A 635 20.84 -10.23 -10.54
C ALA A 635 21.63 -10.94 -11.65
N ASP A 636 21.35 -12.24 -11.84
CA ASP A 636 22.01 -13.09 -12.84
C ASP A 636 21.37 -13.00 -14.24
N PHE A 637 20.43 -12.06 -14.46
CA PHE A 637 19.75 -11.94 -15.73
C PHE A 637 20.71 -11.66 -16.89
N ASN A 638 20.69 -12.56 -17.87
CA ASN A 638 21.43 -12.44 -19.12
C ASN A 638 20.48 -12.64 -20.32
N THR A 639 20.53 -11.72 -21.27
CA THR A 639 19.73 -11.82 -22.50
C THR A 639 20.11 -13.01 -23.36
N ASP A 640 21.34 -13.51 -23.25
CA ASP A 640 21.84 -14.65 -24.03
C ASP A 640 21.19 -15.99 -23.60
N ASP A 641 20.60 -16.06 -22.42
CA ASP A 641 19.86 -17.24 -21.95
C ASP A 641 18.49 -17.38 -22.60
N LEU A 642 18.02 -16.35 -23.31
CA LEU A 642 16.68 -16.28 -23.89
C LEU A 642 16.68 -16.73 -25.36
N ALA A 643 15.73 -17.61 -25.72
CA ALA A 643 15.55 -18.09 -27.09
C ALA A 643 15.13 -16.99 -28.09
N LEU A 644 14.53 -15.90 -27.59
CA LEU A 644 14.19 -14.72 -28.39
C LEU A 644 15.14 -13.58 -28.08
N ALA A 645 16.03 -13.25 -29.01
CA ALA A 645 17.00 -12.18 -28.85
C ALA A 645 16.33 -10.80 -28.70
N ALA A 646 17.07 -9.84 -28.16
CA ALA A 646 16.54 -8.52 -27.79
C ALA A 646 15.88 -7.78 -28.97
N GLN A 647 16.50 -7.75 -30.17
CA GLN A 647 15.96 -7.04 -31.32
C GLN A 647 14.68 -7.71 -31.87
N PRO A 648 14.61 -9.01 -32.16
CA PRO A 648 13.35 -9.67 -32.51
C PRO A 648 12.24 -9.49 -31.49
N PHE A 649 12.55 -9.47 -30.21
CA PHE A 649 11.56 -9.20 -29.17
C PHE A 649 10.97 -7.78 -29.31
N GLU A 650 11.79 -6.75 -29.55
CA GLU A 650 11.30 -5.38 -29.74
C GLU A 650 10.52 -5.25 -31.05
N ASP A 651 10.89 -6.00 -32.09
CA ASP A 651 10.17 -6.03 -33.37
C ASP A 651 8.77 -6.67 -33.22
N TYR A 652 8.64 -7.81 -32.52
CA TYR A 652 7.33 -8.38 -32.18
C TYR A 652 6.51 -7.47 -31.25
N LYS A 653 7.16 -6.76 -30.35
CA LYS A 653 6.51 -5.75 -29.50
C LYS A 653 5.91 -4.62 -30.33
N SER A 654 6.60 -4.16 -31.38
CA SER A 654 6.06 -3.17 -32.31
C SER A 654 4.79 -3.70 -32.98
N LYS A 655 4.79 -4.94 -33.47
CA LYS A 655 3.59 -5.59 -34.07
C LYS A 655 2.44 -5.75 -33.09
N TYR A 656 2.75 -6.06 -31.84
CA TYR A 656 1.76 -6.14 -30.77
C TYR A 656 1.08 -4.77 -30.54
N LEU A 657 1.85 -3.66 -30.57
CA LEU A 657 1.34 -2.30 -30.51
C LEU A 657 0.54 -1.91 -31.75
N ASP A 658 0.94 -2.35 -32.94
CA ASP A 658 0.18 -2.12 -34.18
C ASP A 658 -1.21 -2.76 -34.09
N ILE A 659 -1.34 -3.96 -33.56
CA ILE A 659 -2.65 -4.62 -33.30
C ILE A 659 -3.47 -3.82 -32.28
N HIS A 660 -2.85 -3.38 -31.19
CA HIS A 660 -3.52 -2.53 -30.20
C HIS A 660 -4.07 -1.24 -30.85
N ASP A 661 -3.28 -0.53 -31.63
CA ASP A 661 -3.68 0.71 -32.29
C ASP A 661 -4.77 0.47 -33.37
N LYS A 662 -4.72 -0.67 -34.06
CA LYS A 662 -5.78 -1.14 -34.97
C LYS A 662 -7.11 -1.31 -34.23
N VAL A 663 -7.10 -1.94 -33.07
CA VAL A 663 -8.27 -2.14 -32.22
C VAL A 663 -8.81 -0.78 -31.73
N ARG A 664 -7.95 0.10 -31.23
CA ARG A 664 -8.34 1.41 -30.72
C ARG A 664 -8.94 2.33 -31.81
N LYS A 665 -8.41 2.29 -33.03
CA LYS A 665 -8.98 3.04 -34.18
C LYS A 665 -10.34 2.48 -34.62
N ARG A 666 -10.55 1.17 -34.51
CA ARG A 666 -11.84 0.51 -34.85
C ARG A 666 -12.94 0.80 -33.83
N GLN A 667 -12.64 1.01 -32.55
CA GLN A 667 -13.62 1.38 -31.53
C GLN A 667 -14.38 2.68 -31.83
N ALA A 668 -13.88 3.48 -32.78
CA ALA A 668 -14.57 4.69 -33.27
C ALA A 668 -15.66 4.38 -34.34
N VAL A 669 -15.80 3.13 -34.80
CA VAL A 669 -16.76 2.70 -35.84
C VAL A 669 -17.44 1.42 -35.38
N ASP A 670 -18.75 1.34 -35.45
CA ASP A 670 -19.68 0.33 -34.90
C ASP A 670 -19.46 -1.16 -35.28
N LYS A 671 -18.26 -1.71 -35.18
CA LYS A 671 -18.00 -3.14 -35.34
C LYS A 671 -17.51 -3.74 -34.02
N VAL A 672 -18.20 -4.77 -33.52
CA VAL A 672 -17.78 -5.58 -32.37
C VAL A 672 -16.66 -6.54 -32.82
N SER A 673 -15.43 -6.24 -32.46
CA SER A 673 -14.28 -7.16 -32.63
C SER A 673 -14.08 -7.99 -31.38
N ILE A 674 -13.60 -9.22 -31.50
CA ILE A 674 -13.20 -10.05 -30.33
C ILE A 674 -11.98 -9.46 -29.60
N LEU A 675 -11.25 -8.55 -30.23
CA LEU A 675 -10.09 -7.87 -29.66
C LEU A 675 -10.46 -6.60 -28.88
N ASP A 676 -11.70 -6.10 -29.01
CA ASP A 676 -12.11 -4.84 -28.37
C ASP A 676 -12.03 -4.87 -26.84
N ASP A 677 -12.24 -6.03 -26.25
CA ASP A 677 -12.23 -6.24 -24.80
C ASP A 677 -10.91 -6.87 -24.29
N VAL A 678 -9.91 -7.06 -25.18
CA VAL A 678 -8.61 -7.64 -24.81
C VAL A 678 -7.76 -6.61 -24.08
N ASP A 679 -7.18 -7.04 -22.98
CA ASP A 679 -6.20 -6.22 -22.26
C ASP A 679 -4.80 -6.46 -22.80
N PHE A 680 -4.22 -5.41 -23.34
CA PHE A 680 -2.87 -5.41 -23.90
C PHE A 680 -1.78 -5.20 -22.85
N GLU A 681 -2.12 -5.04 -21.55
CA GLU A 681 -1.15 -4.82 -20.46
C GLU A 681 -0.05 -3.81 -20.82
N LEU A 682 -0.44 -2.69 -21.40
CA LEU A 682 0.49 -1.65 -21.90
C LEU A 682 1.43 -1.13 -20.80
N SER A 683 1.08 -1.29 -19.53
CA SER A 683 1.94 -0.94 -18.40
C SER A 683 3.25 -1.73 -18.38
N LEU A 684 3.28 -2.95 -18.93
CA LEU A 684 4.51 -3.75 -19.10
C LEU A 684 5.41 -3.22 -20.21
N ILE A 685 4.83 -2.52 -21.18
CA ILE A 685 5.54 -1.97 -22.33
C ILE A 685 6.09 -0.59 -22.05
N HIS A 686 5.27 0.27 -21.41
CA HIS A 686 5.68 1.61 -21.03
C HIS A 686 6.55 1.55 -19.77
N ARG A 687 7.83 1.95 -19.92
CA ARG A 687 8.80 1.98 -18.82
C ARG A 687 8.52 3.09 -17.81
N ASP A 688 7.74 4.11 -18.20
CA ASP A 688 7.56 5.31 -17.38
C ASP A 688 6.11 5.47 -16.93
N GLU A 689 5.89 5.50 -15.60
CA GLU A 689 4.65 6.04 -15.06
C GLU A 689 4.62 7.56 -15.32
N ILE A 690 3.50 8.05 -15.84
CA ILE A 690 3.30 9.48 -16.04
C ILE A 690 2.99 10.10 -14.66
N ASN A 691 4.05 10.48 -13.97
CA ASN A 691 3.99 11.23 -12.71
C ASN A 691 4.69 12.59 -12.91
N VAL A 692 4.71 13.41 -11.87
CA VAL A 692 5.35 14.73 -11.94
C VAL A 692 6.83 14.62 -12.27
N ALA A 693 7.55 13.65 -11.71
CA ALA A 693 8.96 13.41 -12.01
C ALA A 693 9.19 13.06 -13.49
N TYR A 694 8.30 12.27 -14.08
CA TYR A 694 8.32 11.98 -15.52
C TYR A 694 8.10 13.23 -16.36
N ILE A 695 7.11 14.07 -16.01
CA ILE A 695 6.85 15.34 -16.69
C ILE A 695 8.06 16.28 -16.58
N LEU A 696 8.69 16.36 -15.40
CA LEU A 696 9.91 17.15 -15.20
C LEU A 696 11.07 16.67 -16.10
N ASN A 697 11.27 15.36 -16.23
CA ASN A 697 12.26 14.79 -17.14
C ASN A 697 11.94 15.12 -18.61
N LEU A 698 10.67 15.12 -19.00
CA LEU A 698 10.27 15.56 -20.35
C LEU A 698 10.53 17.06 -20.56
N LEU A 699 10.29 17.90 -19.55
CA LEU A 699 10.59 19.33 -19.60
C LEU A 699 12.10 19.59 -19.72
N VAL A 700 12.94 18.82 -19.03
CA VAL A 700 14.40 18.87 -19.21
C VAL A 700 14.80 18.54 -20.64
N SER A 701 14.14 17.56 -21.26
CA SER A 701 14.42 17.19 -22.66
C SER A 701 14.03 18.27 -23.66
N LEU A 702 12.97 19.06 -23.37
CA LEU A 702 12.53 20.17 -24.23
C LEU A 702 13.56 21.26 -24.37
N ASN A 703 14.30 21.57 -23.32
CA ASN A 703 15.30 22.65 -23.30
C ASN A 703 16.49 22.39 -24.24
N LYS A 704 16.62 21.16 -24.74
CA LYS A 704 17.67 20.71 -25.67
C LYS A 704 17.22 20.56 -27.12
N LEU A 705 15.93 20.79 -27.43
CA LEU A 705 15.35 20.56 -28.78
C LEU A 705 15.31 21.83 -29.63
N ALA A 706 15.30 21.65 -30.95
CA ALA A 706 15.08 22.75 -31.91
C ALA A 706 13.64 23.33 -31.76
N PRO A 707 13.41 24.61 -32.01
CA PRO A 707 12.15 25.32 -31.73
C PRO A 707 10.88 24.69 -32.32
N GLN A 708 10.96 24.07 -33.48
CA GLN A 708 9.82 23.40 -34.13
C GLN A 708 9.49 22.06 -33.47
N GLU A 709 10.48 21.27 -33.09
CA GLU A 709 10.33 19.99 -32.37
C GLU A 709 9.88 20.24 -30.94
N ALA A 710 10.38 21.28 -30.28
CA ALA A 710 10.00 21.68 -28.95
C ALA A 710 8.50 21.99 -28.86
N LYS A 711 7.92 22.72 -29.82
CA LYS A 711 6.47 23.02 -29.86
C LYS A 711 5.61 21.76 -30.02
N LYS A 712 6.02 20.81 -30.85
CA LYS A 712 5.30 19.54 -31.01
C LYS A 712 5.34 18.74 -29.70
N ARG A 713 6.50 18.66 -29.07
CA ARG A 713 6.70 17.92 -27.81
C ARG A 713 6.00 18.59 -26.64
N GLN A 714 5.90 19.93 -26.59
CA GLN A 714 5.10 20.64 -25.58
C GLN A 714 3.64 20.24 -25.65
N LYS A 715 3.05 20.13 -26.83
CA LYS A 715 1.67 19.70 -27.01
C LYS A 715 1.47 18.24 -26.52
N GLU A 716 2.41 17.35 -26.84
CA GLU A 716 2.39 15.97 -26.37
C GLU A 716 2.44 15.87 -24.82
N ILE A 717 3.25 16.71 -24.16
CA ILE A 717 3.31 16.77 -22.68
C ILE A 717 2.00 17.28 -22.10
N ILE A 718 1.39 18.30 -22.68
CA ILE A 718 0.11 18.85 -22.25
C ILE A 718 -1.01 17.80 -22.37
N ASP A 719 -1.03 17.07 -23.49
CA ASP A 719 -2.00 15.99 -23.72
C ASP A 719 -1.80 14.82 -22.74
N LEU A 720 -0.54 14.48 -22.40
CA LEU A 720 -0.20 13.50 -21.36
C LEU A 720 -0.69 13.93 -19.98
N VAL A 721 -0.43 15.18 -19.58
CA VAL A 721 -0.89 15.73 -18.28
C VAL A 721 -2.42 15.78 -18.22
N ALA A 722 -3.09 16.10 -19.31
CA ALA A 722 -4.54 16.13 -19.40
C ALA A 722 -5.17 14.72 -19.31
N GLY A 723 -4.47 13.71 -19.80
CA GLY A 723 -4.89 12.30 -19.76
C GLY A 723 -4.83 11.69 -18.35
N GLU A 724 -3.94 12.17 -17.49
CA GLU A 724 -3.71 11.62 -16.15
C GLU A 724 -4.56 12.32 -15.09
N VAL A 725 -5.40 11.52 -14.40
CA VAL A 725 -6.34 12.05 -13.37
C VAL A 725 -5.60 12.80 -12.26
N GLN A 726 -4.45 12.29 -11.83
CA GLN A 726 -3.65 12.88 -10.74
C GLN A 726 -2.93 14.18 -11.13
N LEU A 727 -2.72 14.41 -12.42
CA LEU A 727 -2.01 15.59 -12.94
C LEU A 727 -2.95 16.65 -13.53
N ARG A 728 -4.20 16.32 -13.69
CA ARG A 728 -5.19 17.19 -14.34
C ARG A 728 -5.38 18.55 -13.64
N SER A 729 -5.35 18.55 -12.28
CA SER A 729 -5.41 19.78 -11.48
C SER A 729 -4.18 20.68 -11.63
N LYS A 730 -3.06 20.11 -12.10
CA LYS A 730 -1.75 20.78 -12.25
C LYS A 730 -1.48 21.26 -13.67
N ARG A 731 -2.35 20.91 -14.61
CA ARG A 731 -2.19 21.20 -16.05
C ARG A 731 -1.92 22.68 -16.30
N ALA A 732 -2.75 23.56 -15.77
CA ALA A 732 -2.62 25.00 -15.99
C ALA A 732 -1.27 25.57 -15.50
N LEU A 733 -0.75 25.06 -14.38
CA LEU A 733 0.54 25.47 -13.83
C LEU A 733 1.72 24.96 -14.68
N ILE A 734 1.65 23.71 -15.17
CA ILE A 734 2.68 23.14 -16.05
C ILE A 734 2.68 23.88 -17.41
N GLU A 735 1.50 24.17 -17.96
CA GLU A 735 1.36 24.96 -19.20
C GLU A 735 1.94 26.38 -19.04
N ALA A 736 1.61 27.05 -17.93
CA ALA A 736 2.15 28.40 -17.65
C ALA A 736 3.67 28.40 -17.48
N PHE A 737 4.22 27.40 -16.75
CA PHE A 737 5.67 27.25 -16.65
C PHE A 737 6.34 27.06 -18.01
N MET A 738 5.78 26.21 -18.87
CA MET A 738 6.31 25.98 -20.22
C MET A 738 6.27 27.24 -21.12
N GLN A 739 5.28 28.11 -20.91
CA GLN A 739 5.13 29.32 -21.70
C GLN A 739 5.93 30.51 -21.17
N GLU A 740 5.99 30.66 -19.84
CA GLU A 740 6.53 31.86 -19.19
C GLU A 740 7.99 31.71 -18.73
N ASN A 741 8.38 30.53 -18.26
CA ASN A 741 9.66 30.29 -17.57
C ASN A 741 10.64 29.47 -18.42
N LEU A 742 10.19 28.39 -19.04
CA LEU A 742 11.05 27.52 -19.83
C LEU A 742 11.81 28.25 -20.95
N PRO A 743 11.22 29.23 -21.71
CA PRO A 743 11.95 29.96 -22.74
C PRO A 743 13.04 30.88 -22.20
N LYS A 744 13.06 31.21 -20.92
CA LYS A 744 14.06 32.07 -20.28
C LYS A 744 15.28 31.34 -19.77
N LEU A 745 15.18 29.99 -19.69
CA LEU A 745 16.25 29.13 -19.17
C LEU A 745 17.34 28.91 -20.26
N GLN A 746 18.60 28.93 -19.82
CA GLN A 746 19.73 28.55 -20.66
C GLN A 746 19.81 27.02 -20.80
N PRO A 747 20.44 26.47 -21.88
CA PRO A 747 20.53 25.01 -22.07
C PRO A 747 21.17 24.21 -20.91
N ASN A 748 21.97 24.88 -20.06
CA ASN A 748 22.67 24.28 -18.92
C ASN A 748 21.95 24.55 -17.58
N ASP A 749 20.85 25.31 -17.58
CA ASP A 749 20.11 25.58 -16.33
C ASP A 749 19.35 24.35 -15.84
N ASN A 750 19.24 24.24 -14.53
CA ASN A 750 18.49 23.16 -13.91
C ASN A 750 16.98 23.42 -14.00
N VAL A 751 16.33 22.84 -15.02
CA VAL A 751 14.88 22.99 -15.28
C VAL A 751 14.04 22.51 -14.09
N ILE A 752 14.49 21.48 -13.37
CA ILE A 752 13.78 20.92 -12.22
C ILE A 752 13.75 21.95 -11.08
N GLN A 753 14.90 22.52 -10.76
CA GLN A 753 15.01 23.55 -9.72
C GLN A 753 14.22 24.83 -10.10
N ALA A 754 14.25 25.22 -11.36
CA ALA A 754 13.45 26.35 -11.85
C ALA A 754 11.95 26.11 -11.71
N PHE A 755 11.51 24.88 -12.00
CA PHE A 755 10.11 24.48 -11.81
C PHE A 755 9.71 24.44 -10.33
N GLU A 756 10.56 23.90 -9.47
CA GLU A 756 10.30 23.84 -8.02
C GLU A 756 10.18 25.26 -7.42
N SER A 757 11.06 26.19 -7.83
CA SER A 757 10.97 27.58 -7.40
C SER A 757 9.69 28.26 -7.90
N TYR A 758 9.37 28.09 -9.18
CA TYR A 758 8.13 28.61 -9.78
C TYR A 758 6.89 28.05 -9.05
N TRP A 759 6.89 26.76 -8.75
CA TRP A 759 5.82 26.09 -8.00
C TRP A 759 5.65 26.68 -6.60
N ALA A 760 6.75 26.87 -5.86
CA ALA A 760 6.73 27.44 -4.52
C ALA A 760 6.17 28.88 -4.54
N ASP A 761 6.58 29.71 -5.51
CA ASP A 761 6.08 31.08 -5.68
C ASP A 761 4.58 31.11 -5.98
N ARG A 762 4.11 30.24 -6.89
CA ARG A 762 2.69 30.15 -7.24
C ARG A 762 1.83 29.61 -6.09
N LYS A 763 2.35 28.67 -5.31
CA LYS A 763 1.71 28.18 -4.10
C LYS A 763 1.54 29.30 -3.07
N GLN A 764 2.59 30.08 -2.82
CA GLN A 764 2.56 31.20 -1.88
C GLN A 764 1.59 32.30 -2.35
N GLN A 765 1.58 32.59 -3.62
CA GLN A 765 0.63 33.53 -4.22
C GLN A 765 -0.82 33.06 -4.04
N ALA A 766 -1.12 31.82 -4.44
CA ALA A 766 -2.45 31.23 -4.30
C ALA A 766 -2.93 31.15 -2.83
N PHE A 767 -2.00 30.90 -1.90
CA PHE A 767 -2.27 30.94 -0.47
C PHE A 767 -2.69 32.34 -0.01
N SER A 768 -1.95 33.35 -0.43
CA SER A 768 -2.25 34.77 -0.09
C SER A 768 -3.56 35.24 -0.72
N GLU A 769 -3.83 34.86 -1.97
CA GLU A 769 -5.10 35.13 -2.67
C GLU A 769 -6.28 34.45 -1.96
N LEU A 770 -6.15 33.18 -1.55
CA LEU A 770 -7.18 32.47 -0.82
C LEU A 770 -7.48 33.11 0.53
N CYS A 771 -6.44 33.58 1.25
CA CYS A 771 -6.61 34.31 2.50
C CYS A 771 -7.34 35.65 2.31
N SER A 772 -6.98 36.42 1.25
CA SER A 772 -7.59 37.72 0.99
C SER A 772 -9.02 37.60 0.47
N ASP A 773 -9.28 36.72 -0.48
CA ASP A 773 -10.58 36.53 -1.12
C ASP A 773 -11.67 36.05 -0.15
N GLU A 774 -11.32 35.13 0.71
CA GLU A 774 -12.27 34.50 1.66
C GLU A 774 -12.13 35.06 3.09
N ASN A 775 -11.28 36.05 3.27
CA ASN A 775 -11.07 36.74 4.57
C ASN A 775 -10.66 35.73 5.64
N LEU A 776 -9.70 34.84 5.33
CA LEU A 776 -9.18 33.82 6.23
C LEU A 776 -7.98 34.34 7.02
N ILE A 777 -7.84 33.87 8.24
CA ILE A 777 -6.68 34.15 9.11
C ILE A 777 -5.53 33.26 8.65
N PRO A 778 -4.40 33.81 8.11
CA PRO A 778 -3.34 33.00 7.50
C PRO A 778 -2.79 31.89 8.41
N PRO A 779 -2.46 32.11 9.71
CA PRO A 779 -2.03 31.02 10.59
C PRO A 779 -3.09 29.93 10.80
N ALA A 780 -4.37 30.27 10.74
CA ALA A 780 -5.44 29.31 10.89
C ALA A 780 -5.60 28.44 9.62
N LEU A 781 -5.52 29.06 8.43
CA LEU A 781 -5.49 28.32 7.16
C LEU A 781 -4.28 27.39 7.07
N GLU A 782 -3.09 27.87 7.43
CA GLU A 782 -1.87 27.05 7.46
C GLU A 782 -2.03 25.84 8.39
N LYS A 783 -2.66 26.03 9.56
CA LYS A 783 -3.00 24.93 10.47
C LYS A 783 -4.00 23.96 9.86
N LEU A 784 -5.01 24.43 9.13
CA LEU A 784 -5.97 23.57 8.43
C LEU A 784 -5.30 22.75 7.32
N LEU A 785 -4.42 23.39 6.52
CA LEU A 785 -3.66 22.72 5.47
C LEU A 785 -2.66 21.70 6.04
N SER A 786 -1.96 22.05 7.12
CA SER A 786 -1.08 21.13 7.85
C SER A 786 -1.87 19.96 8.44
N HIS A 787 -3.05 20.21 8.99
CA HIS A 787 -3.93 19.18 9.50
C HIS A 787 -4.46 18.28 8.36
N TYR A 788 -4.75 18.85 7.18
CA TYR A 788 -5.08 18.04 5.99
C TYR A 788 -3.90 17.18 5.54
N ALA A 789 -2.71 17.77 5.41
CA ALA A 789 -1.49 17.04 5.02
C ALA A 789 -1.20 15.88 6.00
N PHE A 790 -1.52 16.08 7.28
CA PHE A 790 -1.36 15.08 8.33
C PHE A 790 -2.50 14.05 8.35
N ALA A 791 -3.77 14.48 8.29
CA ALA A 791 -4.95 13.63 8.51
C ALA A 791 -5.63 13.15 7.23
N ASN A 792 -5.26 13.71 6.06
CA ASN A 792 -5.95 13.53 4.79
C ASN A 792 -7.48 13.74 4.93
N ARG A 793 -7.87 14.66 5.80
CA ARG A 793 -9.25 15.00 6.11
C ARG A 793 -9.48 16.47 5.80
N LEU A 794 -10.43 16.75 4.93
CA LEU A 794 -10.89 18.11 4.67
C LEU A 794 -11.36 18.78 5.97
N PRO A 795 -11.15 20.10 6.14
CA PRO A 795 -11.59 20.83 7.30
C PRO A 795 -13.10 20.66 7.54
N ARG A 796 -13.51 20.55 8.81
CA ARG A 796 -14.93 20.54 9.18
C ARG A 796 -15.52 21.95 9.10
N ASP A 797 -16.82 22.05 8.95
CA ASP A 797 -17.53 23.34 8.89
C ASP A 797 -17.15 24.28 10.03
N GLN A 798 -16.98 23.74 11.26
CA GLN A 798 -16.59 24.56 12.42
C GLN A 798 -15.13 25.02 12.34
N GLU A 799 -14.22 24.18 11.87
CA GLU A 799 -12.80 24.53 11.71
C GLU A 799 -12.63 25.62 10.64
N ILE A 800 -13.47 25.59 9.59
CA ILE A 800 -13.51 26.65 8.57
C ILE A 800 -14.03 27.96 9.16
N VAL A 801 -15.11 27.90 9.95
CA VAL A 801 -15.66 29.10 10.62
C VAL A 801 -14.66 29.71 11.57
N ASP A 802 -13.88 28.88 12.30
CA ASP A 802 -12.87 29.34 13.24
C ASP A 802 -11.64 29.95 12.51
N ALA A 803 -11.44 29.61 11.23
CA ALA A 803 -10.39 30.19 10.39
C ALA A 803 -10.80 31.48 9.68
N LEU A 804 -12.07 31.85 9.68
CA LEU A 804 -12.54 33.11 9.12
C LEU A 804 -12.25 34.30 10.07
N ASN A 805 -11.85 35.43 9.52
CA ASN A 805 -11.65 36.66 10.26
C ASN A 805 -12.96 37.34 10.68
N PHE A 806 -14.11 36.77 10.33
CA PHE A 806 -15.45 37.26 10.69
C PHE A 806 -16.38 36.09 11.02
N LYS A 807 -17.43 36.35 11.82
CA LYS A 807 -18.43 35.31 12.12
C LYS A 807 -19.62 35.48 11.18
N PRO A 808 -19.85 34.56 10.23
CA PRO A 808 -21.00 34.63 9.33
C PRO A 808 -22.31 34.49 10.10
N LYS A 809 -23.36 35.22 9.69
CA LYS A 809 -24.72 35.11 10.26
C LYS A 809 -25.26 33.69 10.03
N ILE A 810 -26.15 33.23 10.89
CA ILE A 810 -26.65 31.83 10.90
C ILE A 810 -27.21 31.42 9.52
N LEU A 811 -27.91 32.31 8.83
CA LEU A 811 -28.51 32.04 7.50
C LEU A 811 -27.47 32.02 6.36
N GLU A 812 -26.34 32.72 6.52
CA GLU A 812 -25.26 32.83 5.52
C GLU A 812 -24.13 31.83 5.78
N ARG A 813 -24.11 31.18 6.93
CA ARG A 813 -23.02 30.32 7.39
C ARG A 813 -22.78 29.13 6.46
N LYS A 814 -23.86 28.43 6.08
CA LYS A 814 -23.75 27.21 5.24
C LYS A 814 -23.20 27.50 3.84
N PRO A 815 -23.71 28.50 3.07
CA PRO A 815 -23.15 28.81 1.77
C PRO A 815 -21.73 29.39 1.84
N VAL A 816 -21.37 30.17 2.86
CA VAL A 816 -20.01 30.66 3.06
C VAL A 816 -19.04 29.50 3.31
N VAL A 817 -19.37 28.62 4.26
CA VAL A 817 -18.53 27.47 4.60
C VAL A 817 -18.34 26.53 3.41
N GLN A 818 -19.42 26.27 2.64
CA GLN A 818 -19.34 25.41 1.46
C GLN A 818 -18.42 26.03 0.39
N ARG A 819 -18.54 27.32 0.10
CA ARG A 819 -17.68 28.01 -0.86
C ARG A 819 -16.20 27.99 -0.43
N VAL A 820 -15.93 28.29 0.85
CA VAL A 820 -14.58 28.26 1.41
C VAL A 820 -14.00 26.84 1.39
N ALA A 821 -14.80 25.83 1.74
CA ALA A 821 -14.39 24.42 1.66
C ALA A 821 -14.01 24.00 0.25
N GLU A 822 -14.78 24.39 -0.77
CA GLU A 822 -14.49 24.12 -2.18
C GLU A 822 -13.19 24.79 -2.64
N LYS A 823 -12.94 26.03 -2.25
CA LYS A 823 -11.68 26.74 -2.56
C LYS A 823 -10.47 26.14 -1.85
N ILE A 824 -10.61 25.77 -0.55
CA ILE A 824 -9.55 25.05 0.20
C ILE A 824 -9.28 23.69 -0.47
N LYS A 825 -10.32 22.96 -0.88
CA LYS A 825 -10.16 21.70 -1.59
C LYS A 825 -9.43 21.89 -2.93
N SER A 826 -9.80 22.89 -3.73
CA SER A 826 -9.11 23.19 -4.98
C SER A 826 -7.64 23.55 -4.77
N PHE A 827 -7.32 24.29 -3.71
CA PHE A 827 -5.94 24.59 -3.33
C PHE A 827 -5.18 23.30 -2.95
N ILE A 828 -5.79 22.41 -2.18
CA ILE A 828 -5.22 21.12 -1.78
C ILE A 828 -4.95 20.25 -3.00
N ASP A 829 -5.94 20.07 -3.88
CA ASP A 829 -5.84 19.24 -5.10
C ASP A 829 -4.73 19.75 -6.03
N THR A 830 -4.51 21.07 -6.06
CA THR A 830 -3.51 21.70 -6.94
C THR A 830 -2.11 21.69 -6.33
N PHE A 831 -1.95 22.05 -5.05
CA PHE A 831 -0.64 22.34 -4.46
C PHE A 831 -0.18 21.35 -3.39
N ILE A 832 -1.05 20.49 -2.86
CA ILE A 832 -0.72 19.56 -1.78
C ILE A 832 -0.76 18.11 -2.24
N GLU A 833 -1.78 17.70 -3.02
CA GLU A 833 -1.87 16.35 -3.52
C GLU A 833 -1.00 16.10 -4.74
N GLY A 834 -0.31 14.94 -4.78
CA GLY A 834 0.37 14.41 -5.97
C GLY A 834 1.62 15.15 -6.47
N MET A 835 2.06 16.18 -5.77
CA MET A 835 3.40 16.75 -5.87
C MET A 835 4.05 16.55 -4.51
N GLY A 836 5.11 15.78 -4.41
CA GLY A 836 5.89 15.64 -3.18
C GLY A 836 6.47 16.96 -2.72
N GLY A 837 5.63 17.90 -2.42
CA GLY A 837 5.99 19.25 -2.05
C GLY A 837 5.63 19.55 -0.61
N SER A 838 6.62 19.94 0.14
CA SER A 838 6.57 20.59 1.44
C SER A 838 5.39 21.56 1.58
N VAL A 839 4.58 21.34 2.61
CA VAL A 839 3.80 22.40 3.27
C VAL A 839 4.74 23.17 4.18
#